data_0c4dc01e32a03c8e4e73ee66d49ad703
#
_entry.id   0c4dc01e32a03c8e4e73ee66d49ad703
#
_cell.length_a   1.000
_cell.length_b   1.000
_cell.length_c   1.000
_cell.angle_alpha   90.00
_cell.angle_beta   90.00
_cell.angle_gamma   90.00
#
_symmetry.space_group_name_H-M   'P 1'
#
loop_
_entity.id
_entity.type
_entity.pdbx_description
1 polymer ?
#
loop_
_entity_poly.entity_id
_entity_poly.type
_entity_poly.pdbx_seq_one_letter_code
_entity_poly.pdbx_strand_id
1 'polypeptide(L)'
;MFDTVLVANRGEIAVRVIRTLRSLGVRSVAVYSDADADARHVREADTAVRLGPAPAGESYLSVERLLDAAFTSGAQAVHPGYGFLAENAGFARACEKAGLVFIGPPADAIALMGDKIRAKETVAAAGVPVVPGGRDPELASAARELGAPVLLKPSAGGGGKGMRLVRDLALLDEEIAAARREARASFGDDTLLVERWIDRPRHIEIQVLADGHGNVVHLGERECSLQRRHQKVVEEAPSVLLDEETRAAMGEAAVQAARSCGYVGAGTVEFIVPGGDPSSYYFMEMNTRLQVEHPVTELVTGLDLVEWQLRVAAGERLAFAQTDITLTGHAVEARICAEDPARGFLPTGGTVLLLGEPQGDGIRTDSGLGEGTEVGSLYDPMLSKVIAYGPDRETALRKLRAALAETVTLGVLTNAGFLRRLLAHPAVVAGELDTGLVEREADGLVSDTVPAEVYAAAALLRQDAIAPVGGSGWTDPFDTADGWRLGGRRAWTSHHLQVPGREPVTVRVRRTPDGAAELLLPKTGEPLQGSVGVPPRQDGRHRFTLRLDGITHTFHRAADWIGRDGDAWQVRDHDPVAAALSRTAHSGADSLTAPMPGTVTVVKVAVGDEVTAGQSLLVVEAMKMEHVVSAPHAGTVAELDVTPGSTVAMDQVLAVIAPAATAATAEEDQ
;
A
#
# COMPACT_ATOMS: atom_id res chain seq x y z
N MET A 1 -14.38 -27.00 17.66
CA MET A 1 -14.07 -26.44 16.31
C MET A 1 -15.41 -26.17 15.62
N PHE A 2 -15.50 -25.15 14.77
CA PHE A 2 -16.71 -24.76 14.04
C PHE A 2 -16.85 -25.58 12.75
N ASP A 3 -18.08 -25.78 12.26
CA ASP A 3 -18.35 -26.37 10.95
C ASP A 3 -18.35 -25.34 9.82
N THR A 4 -18.82 -24.11 10.12
CA THR A 4 -18.94 -23.01 9.15
C THR A 4 -18.55 -21.68 9.78
N VAL A 5 -17.66 -20.94 9.14
CA VAL A 5 -17.16 -19.61 9.57
C VAL A 5 -17.37 -18.59 8.46
N LEU A 6 -17.98 -17.45 8.84
CA LEU A 6 -18.06 -16.27 7.96
C LEU A 6 -16.81 -15.41 8.11
N VAL A 7 -16.20 -15.04 6.99
CA VAL A 7 -15.05 -14.13 6.94
C VAL A 7 -15.57 -12.73 6.63
N ALA A 8 -15.69 -11.89 7.67
CA ALA A 8 -16.23 -10.53 7.57
C ALA A 8 -15.17 -9.54 7.06
N ASN A 9 -14.52 -9.88 5.95
CA ASN A 9 -13.46 -9.07 5.35
C ASN A 9 -13.32 -9.38 3.86
N ARG A 10 -12.35 -8.71 3.18
CA ARG A 10 -12.06 -8.83 1.75
C ARG A 10 -10.56 -8.91 1.48
N GLY A 11 -10.21 -9.06 0.21
CA GLY A 11 -8.82 -8.97 -0.24
C GLY A 11 -7.93 -10.09 0.30
N GLU A 12 -6.68 -9.78 0.53
CA GLU A 12 -5.66 -10.78 0.88
C GLU A 12 -5.93 -11.46 2.23
N ILE A 13 -6.42 -10.72 3.23
CA ILE A 13 -6.70 -11.30 4.55
C ILE A 13 -7.87 -12.29 4.50
N ALA A 14 -8.90 -12.01 3.71
CA ALA A 14 -9.99 -12.95 3.53
C ALA A 14 -9.50 -14.25 2.86
N VAL A 15 -8.67 -14.15 1.82
CA VAL A 15 -8.00 -15.31 1.19
C VAL A 15 -7.15 -16.08 2.20
N ARG A 16 -6.37 -15.34 3.03
CA ARG A 16 -5.52 -15.93 4.07
C ARG A 16 -6.32 -16.76 5.08
N VAL A 17 -7.43 -16.20 5.58
CA VAL A 17 -8.32 -16.89 6.53
C VAL A 17 -9.00 -18.10 5.88
N ILE A 18 -9.52 -17.94 4.66
CA ILE A 18 -10.18 -19.03 3.90
C ILE A 18 -9.23 -20.22 3.70
N ARG A 19 -7.96 -19.98 3.45
CA ARG A 19 -6.96 -21.04 3.28
C ARG A 19 -6.76 -21.84 4.57
N THR A 20 -6.68 -21.21 5.73
CA THR A 20 -6.60 -21.91 7.01
C THR A 20 -7.90 -22.68 7.30
N LEU A 21 -9.08 -22.07 7.08
CA LEU A 21 -10.35 -22.77 7.23
C LEU A 21 -10.40 -24.06 6.37
N ARG A 22 -9.98 -23.94 5.11
CA ARG A 22 -9.91 -25.09 4.19
C ARG A 22 -8.95 -26.17 4.70
N SER A 23 -7.77 -25.80 5.22
CA SER A 23 -6.80 -26.79 5.74
C SER A 23 -7.32 -27.53 6.98
N LEU A 24 -8.19 -26.87 7.76
CA LEU A 24 -8.87 -27.44 8.93
C LEU A 24 -10.16 -28.19 8.59
N GLY A 25 -10.58 -28.23 7.33
CA GLY A 25 -11.84 -28.82 6.91
C GLY A 25 -13.08 -28.03 7.38
N VAL A 26 -12.93 -26.77 7.70
CA VAL A 26 -14.01 -25.85 8.11
C VAL A 26 -14.56 -25.13 6.88
N ARG A 27 -15.87 -25.11 6.72
CA ARG A 27 -16.52 -24.43 5.61
C ARG A 27 -16.39 -22.92 5.72
N SER A 28 -15.91 -22.29 4.67
CA SER A 28 -15.71 -20.86 4.58
C SER A 28 -16.88 -20.16 3.88
N VAL A 29 -17.33 -19.03 4.46
CA VAL A 29 -18.30 -18.13 3.85
C VAL A 29 -17.64 -16.78 3.65
N ALA A 30 -17.41 -16.39 2.40
CA ALA A 30 -16.96 -15.03 2.08
C ALA A 30 -18.15 -14.06 2.03
N VAL A 31 -17.88 -12.78 2.27
CA VAL A 31 -18.84 -11.71 1.99
C VAL A 31 -18.26 -10.76 0.95
N TYR A 32 -19.13 -10.10 0.16
CA TYR A 32 -18.64 -9.20 -0.87
C TYR A 32 -19.61 -8.04 -1.16
N SER A 33 -19.05 -6.89 -1.52
CA SER A 33 -19.77 -5.77 -2.12
C SER A 33 -19.85 -5.94 -3.64
N ASP A 34 -20.66 -5.15 -4.32
CA ASP A 34 -20.77 -5.19 -5.77
C ASP A 34 -19.44 -5.00 -6.50
N ALA A 35 -18.50 -4.25 -5.91
CA ALA A 35 -17.15 -4.06 -6.47
C ALA A 35 -16.26 -5.31 -6.37
N ASP A 36 -16.58 -6.25 -5.50
CA ASP A 36 -15.79 -7.45 -5.23
C ASP A 36 -16.45 -8.75 -5.74
N ALA A 37 -17.50 -8.67 -6.57
CA ALA A 37 -18.26 -9.85 -7.01
C ALA A 37 -17.38 -10.93 -7.63
N ASP A 38 -16.33 -10.53 -8.37
CA ASP A 38 -15.36 -11.42 -9.02
C ASP A 38 -14.02 -11.49 -8.29
N ALA A 39 -13.93 -11.02 -7.04
CA ALA A 39 -12.69 -11.01 -6.28
C ALA A 39 -12.20 -12.41 -5.92
N ARG A 40 -10.88 -12.56 -5.70
CA ARG A 40 -10.24 -13.84 -5.40
C ARG A 40 -10.83 -14.52 -4.16
N HIS A 41 -11.10 -13.78 -3.09
CA HIS A 41 -11.67 -14.34 -1.86
C HIS A 41 -13.08 -14.91 -2.06
N VAL A 42 -13.87 -14.33 -2.98
CA VAL A 42 -15.20 -14.85 -3.36
C VAL A 42 -15.07 -16.17 -4.09
N ARG A 43 -14.10 -16.28 -4.99
CA ARG A 43 -13.84 -17.50 -5.78
C ARG A 43 -13.19 -18.62 -4.96
N GLU A 44 -12.39 -18.29 -3.95
CA GLU A 44 -11.70 -19.28 -3.11
C GLU A 44 -12.57 -19.80 -1.95
N ALA A 45 -13.63 -19.11 -1.55
CA ALA A 45 -14.54 -19.55 -0.49
C ALA A 45 -15.49 -20.66 -0.96
N ASP A 46 -15.97 -21.50 -0.02
CA ASP A 46 -16.98 -22.53 -0.30
C ASP A 46 -18.34 -21.93 -0.63
N THR A 47 -18.65 -20.77 -0.05
CA THR A 47 -19.88 -20.02 -0.28
C THR A 47 -19.59 -18.53 -0.17
N ALA A 48 -20.32 -17.69 -0.89
CA ALA A 48 -20.19 -16.24 -0.81
C ALA A 48 -21.56 -15.57 -0.73
N VAL A 49 -21.67 -14.50 0.08
CA VAL A 49 -22.91 -13.75 0.32
C VAL A 49 -22.67 -12.29 -0.05
N ARG A 50 -23.55 -11.75 -0.92
CA ARG A 50 -23.53 -10.32 -1.29
C ARG A 50 -24.01 -9.46 -0.13
N LEU A 51 -23.22 -8.46 0.26
CA LEU A 51 -23.58 -7.49 1.29
C LEU A 51 -24.38 -6.31 0.72
N GLY A 52 -24.04 -5.82 -0.48
CA GLY A 52 -24.68 -4.65 -1.06
C GLY A 52 -23.76 -3.84 -1.97
N PRO A 53 -24.03 -2.52 -2.13
CA PRO A 53 -23.26 -1.66 -3.03
C PRO A 53 -21.81 -1.49 -2.57
N ALA A 54 -21.00 -0.91 -3.46
CA ALA A 54 -19.56 -0.80 -3.29
C ALA A 54 -19.08 0.01 -2.07
N PRO A 55 -19.73 1.13 -1.64
CA PRO A 55 -19.28 1.90 -0.49
C PRO A 55 -19.21 1.04 0.78
N ALA A 56 -18.09 1.13 1.50
CA ALA A 56 -17.84 0.31 2.69
C ALA A 56 -18.91 0.49 3.78
N GLY A 57 -19.43 1.71 3.97
CA GLY A 57 -20.50 2.02 4.92
C GLY A 57 -21.81 1.28 4.64
N GLU A 58 -22.05 0.92 3.37
CA GLU A 58 -23.24 0.21 2.92
C GLU A 58 -22.99 -1.30 2.70
N SER A 59 -21.79 -1.78 3.00
CA SER A 59 -21.38 -3.18 2.83
C SER A 59 -20.58 -3.70 4.02
N TYR A 60 -19.25 -3.66 3.95
CA TYR A 60 -18.34 -4.26 4.95
C TYR A 60 -18.41 -3.61 6.35
N LEU A 61 -18.88 -2.38 6.48
CA LEU A 61 -19.11 -1.69 7.76
C LEU A 61 -20.56 -1.79 8.26
N SER A 62 -21.45 -2.46 7.53
CA SER A 62 -22.84 -2.68 7.95
C SER A 62 -22.94 -3.92 8.83
N VAL A 63 -23.05 -3.71 10.14
CA VAL A 63 -23.23 -4.78 11.12
C VAL A 63 -24.48 -5.62 10.80
N GLU A 64 -25.60 -4.99 10.44
CA GLU A 64 -26.84 -5.65 10.10
C GLU A 64 -26.66 -6.65 8.95
N ARG A 65 -26.05 -6.20 7.83
CA ARG A 65 -25.83 -7.04 6.64
C ARG A 65 -24.88 -8.20 6.89
N LEU A 66 -23.85 -7.99 7.73
CA LEU A 66 -22.93 -9.05 8.12
C LEU A 66 -23.61 -10.12 8.98
N LEU A 67 -24.47 -9.72 9.91
CA LEU A 67 -25.26 -10.67 10.71
C LEU A 67 -26.28 -11.43 9.85
N ASP A 68 -26.96 -10.77 8.93
CA ASP A 68 -27.87 -11.40 7.98
C ASP A 68 -27.15 -12.42 7.08
N ALA A 69 -25.92 -12.07 6.63
CA ALA A 69 -25.09 -12.98 5.85
C ALA A 69 -24.67 -14.22 6.66
N ALA A 70 -24.33 -14.04 7.95
CA ALA A 70 -24.01 -15.14 8.85
C ALA A 70 -25.23 -16.05 9.08
N PHE A 71 -26.39 -15.48 9.31
CA PHE A 71 -27.65 -16.20 9.47
C PHE A 71 -28.00 -17.00 8.20
N THR A 72 -28.00 -16.35 7.06
CA THR A 72 -28.37 -16.94 5.77
C THR A 72 -27.46 -18.09 5.39
N SER A 73 -26.18 -17.98 5.71
CA SER A 73 -25.16 -19.01 5.40
C SER A 73 -25.05 -20.12 6.45
N GLY A 74 -25.72 -19.98 7.60
CA GLY A 74 -25.62 -20.90 8.72
C GLY A 74 -24.25 -20.88 9.41
N ALA A 75 -23.53 -19.78 9.36
CA ALA A 75 -22.26 -19.62 10.04
C ALA A 75 -22.43 -19.66 11.56
N GLN A 76 -21.51 -20.31 12.26
CA GLN A 76 -21.48 -20.42 13.72
C GLN A 76 -20.56 -19.36 14.35
N ALA A 77 -19.60 -18.89 13.57
CA ALA A 77 -18.62 -17.90 14.01
C ALA A 77 -18.29 -16.92 12.89
N VAL A 78 -17.77 -15.75 13.29
CA VAL A 78 -17.37 -14.67 12.40
C VAL A 78 -15.91 -14.33 12.64
N HIS A 79 -15.08 -14.44 11.60
CA HIS A 79 -13.69 -13.98 11.62
C HIS A 79 -13.62 -12.57 11.00
N PRO A 80 -13.24 -11.52 11.75
CA PRO A 80 -13.25 -10.14 11.26
C PRO A 80 -12.03 -9.78 10.41
N GLY A 81 -10.98 -10.61 10.38
CA GLY A 81 -9.69 -10.26 9.79
C GLY A 81 -9.02 -9.10 10.51
N TYR A 82 -8.60 -8.08 9.76
CA TYR A 82 -8.12 -6.80 10.26
C TYR A 82 -8.77 -5.63 9.46
N GLY A 83 -8.73 -4.41 10.00
CA GLY A 83 -9.45 -3.27 9.44
C GLY A 83 -10.98 -3.42 9.61
N PHE A 84 -11.76 -2.67 8.85
CA PHE A 84 -13.23 -2.62 8.93
C PHE A 84 -13.77 -2.69 10.38
N LEU A 85 -14.43 -3.78 10.73
CA LEU A 85 -15.06 -3.97 12.05
C LEU A 85 -14.23 -4.84 13.01
N ALA A 86 -13.00 -5.17 12.69
CA ALA A 86 -12.16 -6.07 13.51
C ALA A 86 -11.92 -5.53 14.93
N GLU A 87 -11.83 -4.21 15.09
CA GLU A 87 -11.66 -3.52 16.38
C GLU A 87 -12.92 -2.77 16.82
N ASN A 88 -14.11 -3.22 16.36
CA ASN A 88 -15.37 -2.62 16.71
C ASN A 88 -16.08 -3.40 17.84
N ALA A 89 -16.04 -2.86 19.05
CA ALA A 89 -16.69 -3.48 20.23
C ALA A 89 -18.21 -3.66 20.05
N GLY A 90 -18.85 -2.77 19.29
CA GLY A 90 -20.29 -2.86 18.97
C GLY A 90 -20.59 -4.08 18.11
N PHE A 91 -19.76 -4.35 17.13
CA PHE A 91 -19.88 -5.53 16.25
C PHE A 91 -19.65 -6.83 17.03
N ALA A 92 -18.62 -6.89 17.87
CA ALA A 92 -18.37 -8.07 18.71
C ALA A 92 -19.58 -8.38 19.60
N ARG A 93 -20.14 -7.36 20.30
CA ARG A 93 -21.38 -7.51 21.09
C ARG A 93 -22.58 -7.91 20.25
N ALA A 94 -22.69 -7.42 19.03
CA ALA A 94 -23.80 -7.77 18.14
C ALA A 94 -23.73 -9.25 17.71
N CYS A 95 -22.54 -9.77 17.42
CA CYS A 95 -22.30 -11.18 17.16
C CYS A 95 -22.72 -12.05 18.36
N GLU A 96 -22.24 -11.72 19.57
CA GLU A 96 -22.59 -12.43 20.81
C GLU A 96 -24.09 -12.46 21.04
N LYS A 97 -24.78 -11.32 20.91
CA LYS A 97 -26.25 -11.23 21.04
C LYS A 97 -27.01 -12.06 20.00
N ALA A 98 -26.44 -12.21 18.81
CA ALA A 98 -26.99 -13.03 17.74
C ALA A 98 -26.69 -14.54 17.90
N GLY A 99 -25.96 -14.93 18.95
CA GLY A 99 -25.56 -16.31 19.19
C GLY A 99 -24.41 -16.77 18.30
N LEU A 100 -23.66 -15.83 17.68
CA LEU A 100 -22.47 -16.08 16.87
C LEU A 100 -21.21 -15.91 17.72
N VAL A 101 -20.22 -16.75 17.50
CA VAL A 101 -18.91 -16.58 18.11
C VAL A 101 -18.10 -15.54 17.32
N PHE A 102 -17.71 -14.44 17.96
CA PHE A 102 -16.76 -13.50 17.40
C PHE A 102 -15.34 -14.05 17.56
N ILE A 103 -14.62 -14.30 16.46
CA ILE A 103 -13.24 -14.83 16.49
C ILE A 103 -12.29 -13.64 16.70
N GLY A 104 -12.10 -13.28 17.95
CA GLY A 104 -11.33 -12.13 18.40
C GLY A 104 -11.48 -11.94 19.90
N PRO A 105 -10.97 -10.81 20.45
CA PRO A 105 -11.05 -10.53 21.88
C PRO A 105 -12.47 -10.15 22.32
N PRO A 106 -12.75 -10.21 23.65
CA PRO A 106 -14.00 -9.74 24.23
C PRO A 106 -14.25 -8.27 23.89
N ALA A 107 -15.52 -7.92 23.68
CA ALA A 107 -15.91 -6.56 23.32
C ALA A 107 -15.42 -5.49 24.31
N ASP A 108 -15.33 -5.84 25.60
CA ASP A 108 -14.85 -4.92 26.64
C ASP A 108 -13.35 -4.69 26.56
N ALA A 109 -12.55 -5.68 26.16
CA ALA A 109 -11.12 -5.53 25.88
C ALA A 109 -10.89 -4.62 24.66
N ILE A 110 -11.69 -4.79 23.58
CA ILE A 110 -11.66 -3.91 22.42
C ILE A 110 -11.98 -2.46 22.82
N ALA A 111 -13.05 -2.25 23.60
CA ALA A 111 -13.48 -0.92 24.04
C ALA A 111 -12.46 -0.25 24.96
N LEU A 112 -11.81 -1.02 25.85
CA LEU A 112 -10.80 -0.53 26.77
C LEU A 112 -9.53 -0.11 26.04
N MET A 113 -8.98 -0.99 25.18
CA MET A 113 -7.74 -0.73 24.46
C MET A 113 -7.90 0.25 23.28
N GLY A 114 -9.11 0.44 22.77
CA GLY A 114 -9.44 1.46 21.78
C GLY A 114 -9.43 2.90 22.32
N ASP A 115 -9.53 3.07 23.63
CA ASP A 115 -9.40 4.37 24.32
C ASP A 115 -7.97 4.55 24.79
N LYS A 116 -7.22 5.44 24.14
CA LYS A 116 -5.78 5.64 24.40
C LYS A 116 -5.46 6.05 25.82
N ILE A 117 -6.35 6.82 26.47
CA ILE A 117 -6.14 7.28 27.86
C ILE A 117 -6.32 6.11 28.80
N ARG A 118 -7.46 5.43 28.69
CA ARG A 118 -7.79 4.29 29.55
C ARG A 118 -6.82 3.12 29.35
N ALA A 119 -6.42 2.85 28.09
CA ALA A 119 -5.43 1.84 27.79
C ALA A 119 -4.11 2.13 28.51
N LYS A 120 -3.57 3.36 28.39
CA LYS A 120 -2.32 3.76 29.07
C LYS A 120 -2.41 3.66 30.59
N GLU A 121 -3.51 4.13 31.18
CA GLU A 121 -3.71 4.03 32.63
C GLU A 121 -3.75 2.57 33.08
N THR A 122 -4.45 1.72 32.34
CA THR A 122 -4.61 0.30 32.64
C THR A 122 -3.25 -0.44 32.57
N VAL A 123 -2.51 -0.23 31.48
CA VAL A 123 -1.21 -0.91 31.30
C VAL A 123 -0.14 -0.37 32.25
N ALA A 124 -0.14 0.94 32.55
CA ALA A 124 0.76 1.53 33.54
C ALA A 124 0.51 0.98 34.93
N ALA A 125 -0.77 0.80 35.33
CA ALA A 125 -1.14 0.17 36.60
C ALA A 125 -0.70 -1.31 36.68
N ALA A 126 -0.56 -1.98 35.53
CA ALA A 126 -0.03 -3.33 35.41
C ALA A 126 1.52 -3.37 35.36
N GLY A 127 2.20 -2.22 35.49
CA GLY A 127 3.67 -2.13 35.51
C GLY A 127 4.31 -2.04 34.13
N VAL A 128 3.54 -1.86 33.05
CA VAL A 128 4.07 -1.69 31.70
C VAL A 128 4.57 -0.26 31.51
N PRO A 129 5.81 -0.04 31.02
CA PRO A 129 6.34 1.30 30.79
C PRO A 129 5.52 2.07 29.74
N VAL A 130 5.15 3.31 30.05
CA VAL A 130 4.44 4.20 29.12
C VAL A 130 5.28 5.45 28.87
N VAL A 131 5.13 6.06 27.67
CA VAL A 131 5.83 7.32 27.35
C VAL A 131 5.44 8.37 28.39
N PRO A 132 6.44 9.02 29.07
CA PRO A 132 6.17 10.12 29.97
C PRO A 132 5.33 11.21 29.30
N GLY A 133 4.23 11.61 29.94
CA GLY A 133 3.27 12.51 29.33
C GLY A 133 2.27 13.07 30.32
N GLY A 134 1.31 13.80 29.78
CA GLY A 134 0.18 14.34 30.50
C GLY A 134 -1.05 14.50 29.63
N ARG A 135 -2.14 14.91 30.22
CA ARG A 135 -3.42 15.08 29.54
C ARG A 135 -4.20 16.29 30.05
N ASP A 136 -5.32 16.58 29.43
CA ASP A 136 -6.27 17.55 29.94
C ASP A 136 -6.80 17.18 31.36
N PRO A 137 -6.96 18.16 32.25
CA PRO A 137 -6.75 19.61 32.06
C PRO A 137 -5.31 20.10 32.25
N GLU A 138 -4.37 19.25 32.76
CA GLU A 138 -2.98 19.61 33.05
C GLU A 138 -2.05 19.60 31.84
N LEU A 139 -2.59 19.52 30.61
CA LEU A 139 -1.83 19.34 29.37
C LEU A 139 -0.66 20.31 29.21
N ALA A 140 -0.91 21.63 29.38
CA ALA A 140 0.10 22.66 29.21
C ALA A 140 1.17 22.65 30.31
N SER A 141 0.80 22.35 31.56
CA SER A 141 1.77 22.22 32.65
C SER A 141 2.64 20.99 32.48
N ALA A 142 2.06 19.85 32.12
CA ALA A 142 2.79 18.63 31.83
C ALA A 142 3.77 18.80 30.66
N ALA A 143 3.36 19.49 29.58
CA ALA A 143 4.25 19.80 28.46
C ALA A 143 5.46 20.65 28.87
N ARG A 144 5.26 21.66 29.75
CA ARG A 144 6.34 22.49 30.26
C ARG A 144 7.27 21.72 31.22
N GLU A 145 6.73 20.78 32.01
CA GLU A 145 7.51 19.91 32.89
C GLU A 145 8.36 18.91 32.11
N LEU A 146 7.82 18.34 31.04
CA LEU A 146 8.55 17.40 30.16
C LEU A 146 9.71 18.09 29.43
N GLY A 147 9.57 19.38 29.11
CA GLY A 147 10.52 20.11 28.29
C GLY A 147 10.38 19.79 26.79
N ALA A 148 10.76 20.74 25.93
CA ALA A 148 10.75 20.50 24.47
C ALA A 148 11.89 19.54 24.05
N PRO A 149 11.67 18.75 23.00
CA PRO A 149 10.46 18.65 22.18
C PRO A 149 9.38 17.77 22.82
N VAL A 150 8.10 18.12 22.58
CA VAL A 150 6.94 17.32 23.00
C VAL A 150 5.98 17.09 21.85
N LEU A 151 5.23 16.00 21.91
CA LEU A 151 4.26 15.62 20.91
C LEU A 151 2.83 15.74 21.45
N LEU A 152 2.02 16.60 20.84
CA LEU A 152 0.59 16.68 21.10
C LEU A 152 -0.14 15.64 20.26
N LYS A 153 -1.08 14.92 20.87
CA LYS A 153 -1.88 13.87 20.21
C LYS A 153 -3.36 14.02 20.56
N PRO A 154 -4.28 13.87 19.59
CA PRO A 154 -5.70 13.68 19.92
C PRO A 154 -5.91 12.39 20.72
N SER A 155 -6.82 12.43 21.69
CA SER A 155 -7.26 11.24 22.44
C SER A 155 -7.95 10.23 21.56
N ALA A 156 -8.80 10.71 20.64
CA ALA A 156 -9.52 9.92 19.65
C ALA A 156 -8.72 9.81 18.32
N GLY A 157 -9.01 8.75 17.54
CA GLY A 157 -8.39 8.53 16.23
C GLY A 157 -7.09 7.73 16.27
N GLY A 158 -6.59 7.36 15.08
CA GLY A 158 -5.40 6.52 14.88
C GLY A 158 -4.57 6.97 13.67
N GLY A 159 -3.49 6.24 13.36
CA GLY A 159 -2.68 6.49 12.17
C GLY A 159 -1.92 7.83 12.14
N GLY A 160 -1.68 8.45 13.30
CA GLY A 160 -0.91 9.69 13.40
C GLY A 160 -1.64 10.98 12.99
N LYS A 161 -2.92 10.90 12.61
CA LYS A 161 -3.69 12.09 12.20
C LYS A 161 -3.88 13.07 13.37
N GLY A 162 -3.61 14.35 13.14
CA GLY A 162 -3.75 15.41 14.15
C GLY A 162 -2.61 15.48 15.17
N MET A 163 -1.54 14.71 15.04
CA MET A 163 -0.35 14.83 15.88
C MET A 163 0.47 16.08 15.52
N ARG A 164 0.98 16.77 16.56
CA ARG A 164 1.80 17.98 16.39
C ARG A 164 3.04 17.94 17.25
N LEU A 165 4.20 18.09 16.61
CA LEU A 165 5.49 18.19 17.29
C LEU A 165 5.77 19.64 17.68
N VAL A 166 5.88 19.91 18.99
CA VAL A 166 6.21 21.21 19.55
C VAL A 166 7.68 21.23 19.95
N ARG A 167 8.49 21.94 19.17
CA ARG A 167 9.94 22.09 19.42
C ARG A 167 10.28 23.33 20.23
N ASP A 168 9.38 24.30 20.28
CA ASP A 168 9.53 25.56 21.05
C ASP A 168 8.31 25.73 21.97
N LEU A 169 8.56 25.70 23.27
CA LEU A 169 7.50 25.87 24.28
C LEU A 169 6.89 27.28 24.29
N ALA A 170 7.51 28.26 23.64
CA ALA A 170 6.91 29.58 23.47
C ALA A 170 5.65 29.53 22.59
N LEU A 171 5.56 28.56 21.65
CA LEU A 171 4.43 28.34 20.76
C LEU A 171 3.41 27.33 21.30
N LEU A 172 3.64 26.77 22.50
CA LEU A 172 2.85 25.65 23.04
C LEU A 172 1.35 25.95 23.08
N ASP A 173 0.96 27.11 23.58
CA ASP A 173 -0.47 27.44 23.76
C ASP A 173 -1.18 27.63 22.41
N GLU A 174 -0.49 28.16 21.40
CA GLU A 174 -0.97 28.27 20.02
C GLU A 174 -1.13 26.89 19.37
N GLU A 175 -0.13 26.03 19.53
CA GLU A 175 -0.13 24.66 18.99
C GLU A 175 -1.21 23.78 19.65
N ILE A 176 -1.44 23.93 20.96
CA ILE A 176 -2.55 23.28 21.66
C ILE A 176 -3.89 23.72 21.07
N ALA A 177 -4.08 25.03 20.88
CA ALA A 177 -5.33 25.56 20.31
C ALA A 177 -5.56 25.08 18.87
N ALA A 178 -4.50 24.99 18.06
CA ALA A 178 -4.56 24.45 16.71
C ALA A 178 -4.88 22.94 16.71
N ALA A 179 -4.21 22.16 17.56
CA ALA A 179 -4.45 20.72 17.69
C ALA A 179 -5.90 20.41 18.12
N ARG A 180 -6.48 21.20 19.05
CA ARG A 180 -7.88 21.05 19.46
C ARG A 180 -8.86 21.30 18.32
N ARG A 181 -8.64 22.37 17.53
CA ARG A 181 -9.51 22.66 16.37
C ARG A 181 -9.48 21.51 15.35
N GLU A 182 -8.31 20.99 15.06
CA GLU A 182 -8.12 19.89 14.13
C GLU A 182 -8.74 18.57 14.66
N ALA A 183 -8.52 18.27 15.94
CA ALA A 183 -9.09 17.08 16.59
C ALA A 183 -10.63 17.12 16.60
N ARG A 184 -11.23 18.25 16.95
CA ARG A 184 -12.67 18.45 16.93
C ARG A 184 -13.26 18.30 15.53
N ALA A 185 -12.58 18.85 14.52
CA ALA A 185 -13.01 18.76 13.12
C ALA A 185 -12.93 17.32 12.57
N SER A 186 -11.87 16.58 12.95
CA SER A 186 -11.60 15.24 12.41
C SER A 186 -12.29 14.11 13.18
N PHE A 187 -12.47 14.25 14.50
CA PHE A 187 -12.89 13.16 15.38
C PHE A 187 -14.13 13.50 16.24
N GLY A 188 -14.59 14.76 16.23
CA GLY A 188 -15.69 15.23 17.08
C GLY A 188 -15.31 15.41 18.57
N ASP A 189 -14.06 15.11 18.94
CA ASP A 189 -13.51 15.22 20.30
C ASP A 189 -12.22 16.04 20.23
N ASP A 190 -12.05 17.01 21.14
CA ASP A 190 -10.89 17.90 21.21
C ASP A 190 -9.97 17.61 22.40
N THR A 191 -10.17 16.51 23.08
CA THR A 191 -9.32 16.03 24.18
C THR A 191 -7.93 15.69 23.64
N LEU A 192 -6.88 16.24 24.28
CA LEU A 192 -5.51 16.04 23.89
C LEU A 192 -4.68 15.34 24.97
N LEU A 193 -3.64 14.67 24.50
CA LEU A 193 -2.52 14.12 25.25
C LEU A 193 -1.24 14.86 24.86
N VAL A 194 -0.29 15.00 25.76
CA VAL A 194 1.09 15.39 25.46
C VAL A 194 2.04 14.29 25.88
N GLU A 195 3.06 14.03 25.09
CA GLU A 195 4.08 13.03 25.36
C GLU A 195 5.46 13.60 25.06
N ARG A 196 6.48 13.05 25.76
CA ARG A 196 7.88 13.32 25.41
C ARG A 196 8.14 12.84 23.98
N TRP A 197 8.80 13.69 23.18
CA TRP A 197 9.30 13.28 21.88
C TRP A 197 10.48 12.32 22.01
N ILE A 198 10.47 11.27 21.20
CA ILE A 198 11.57 10.31 21.10
C ILE A 198 12.21 10.48 19.73
N ASP A 199 13.50 10.83 19.70
CA ASP A 199 14.24 11.03 18.47
C ASP A 199 14.62 9.69 17.82
N ARG A 200 14.48 9.60 16.48
CA ARG A 200 14.82 8.44 15.67
C ARG A 200 14.35 7.11 16.31
N PRO A 201 13.06 7.02 16.61
CA PRO A 201 12.54 5.86 17.32
C PRO A 201 12.51 4.63 16.42
N ARG A 202 12.61 3.45 17.08
CA ARG A 202 12.28 2.16 16.50
C ARG A 202 10.85 1.81 16.89
N HIS A 203 10.14 1.17 15.98
CA HIS A 203 8.80 0.64 16.22
C HIS A 203 8.91 -0.88 16.35
N ILE A 204 8.83 -1.36 17.59
CA ILE A 204 8.86 -2.77 17.93
C ILE A 204 7.48 -3.17 18.43
N GLU A 205 7.03 -4.33 18.03
CA GLU A 205 5.74 -4.84 18.48
C GLU A 205 5.84 -6.30 18.91
N ILE A 206 5.07 -6.68 19.92
CA ILE A 206 5.06 -8.03 20.48
C ILE A 206 3.74 -8.71 20.11
N GLN A 207 3.83 -9.86 19.46
CA GLN A 207 2.67 -10.72 19.23
C GLN A 207 2.27 -11.40 20.52
N VAL A 208 1.02 -11.23 20.96
CA VAL A 208 0.46 -11.98 22.09
C VAL A 208 -0.60 -12.96 21.59
N LEU A 209 -0.75 -14.05 22.31
CA LEU A 209 -1.82 -15.04 22.11
C LEU A 209 -2.35 -15.46 23.48
N ALA A 210 -3.67 -15.38 23.67
CA ALA A 210 -4.33 -15.66 24.92
C ALA A 210 -5.53 -16.59 24.72
N ASP A 211 -5.76 -17.52 25.65
CA ASP A 211 -6.95 -18.37 25.64
C ASP A 211 -8.00 -17.92 26.67
N GLY A 212 -9.21 -18.47 26.59
CA GLY A 212 -10.29 -18.21 27.53
C GLY A 212 -10.10 -18.82 28.94
N HIS A 213 -8.95 -19.44 29.20
CA HIS A 213 -8.61 -20.13 30.46
C HIS A 213 -7.55 -19.40 31.28
N GLY A 214 -7.12 -18.22 30.83
CA GLY A 214 -6.14 -17.37 31.52
C GLY A 214 -4.70 -17.61 31.12
N ASN A 215 -4.41 -18.47 30.14
CA ASN A 215 -3.07 -18.62 29.59
C ASN A 215 -2.82 -17.47 28.60
N VAL A 216 -1.73 -16.76 28.79
CA VAL A 216 -1.28 -15.68 27.90
C VAL A 216 0.20 -15.89 27.65
N VAL A 217 0.59 -15.90 26.38
CA VAL A 217 1.98 -16.04 25.94
C VAL A 217 2.33 -14.94 24.92
N HIS A 218 3.62 -14.64 24.79
CA HIS A 218 4.12 -13.85 23.66
C HIS A 218 4.85 -14.73 22.66
N LEU A 219 4.79 -14.39 21.38
CA LEU A 219 5.39 -15.12 20.28
C LEU A 219 6.60 -14.38 19.66
N GLY A 220 7.29 -13.61 20.49
CA GLY A 220 8.40 -12.77 20.06
C GLY A 220 7.93 -11.45 19.45
N GLU A 221 8.92 -10.70 19.00
CA GLU A 221 8.74 -9.37 18.43
C GLU A 221 8.78 -9.35 16.92
N ARG A 222 8.25 -8.25 16.37
CA ARG A 222 8.46 -7.77 15.01
C ARG A 222 9.06 -6.37 15.03
N GLU A 223 9.93 -6.10 14.09
CA GLU A 223 10.47 -4.77 13.80
C GLU A 223 9.64 -4.14 12.68
N CYS A 224 9.02 -2.99 12.95
CA CYS A 224 8.12 -2.29 12.04
C CYS A 224 8.57 -0.84 11.76
N SER A 225 9.86 -0.56 11.90
CA SER A 225 10.41 0.79 11.76
C SER A 225 10.46 1.30 10.32
N LEU A 226 10.46 0.40 9.31
CA LEU A 226 10.40 0.82 7.91
C LEU A 226 8.96 1.18 7.56
N GLN A 227 8.65 2.46 7.70
CA GLN A 227 7.32 3.02 7.48
C GLN A 227 7.38 4.36 6.76
N ARG A 228 6.30 4.71 6.09
CA ARG A 228 6.12 6.00 5.43
C ARG A 228 4.81 6.63 5.90
N ARG A 229 4.87 7.87 6.41
CA ARG A 229 3.70 8.57 6.97
C ARG A 229 2.92 7.69 7.95
N HIS A 230 3.64 6.99 8.84
CA HIS A 230 3.12 6.04 9.83
C HIS A 230 2.47 4.77 9.26
N GLN A 231 2.60 4.50 7.96
CA GLN A 231 2.21 3.24 7.35
C GLN A 231 3.43 2.34 7.21
N LYS A 232 3.38 1.17 7.83
CA LYS A 232 4.41 0.13 7.73
C LYS A 232 4.52 -0.32 6.28
N VAL A 233 5.72 -0.49 5.75
CA VAL A 233 5.97 -0.93 4.37
C VAL A 233 6.83 -2.19 4.28
N VAL A 234 7.70 -2.40 5.30
CA VAL A 234 8.50 -3.62 5.49
C VAL A 234 8.52 -3.94 6.96
N GLU A 235 8.32 -5.21 7.28
CA GLU A 235 8.38 -5.75 8.63
C GLU A 235 9.29 -6.97 8.69
N GLU A 236 9.97 -7.18 9.83
CA GLU A 236 10.83 -8.35 10.01
C GLU A 236 10.70 -8.95 11.43
N ALA A 237 10.98 -10.24 11.55
CA ALA A 237 11.06 -10.98 12.80
C ALA A 237 12.22 -11.99 12.74
N PRO A 238 12.99 -12.09 13.85
CA PRO A 238 13.02 -11.19 15.00
C PRO A 238 13.68 -9.84 14.69
N SER A 239 13.55 -8.84 15.57
CA SER A 239 14.27 -7.57 15.44
C SER A 239 15.75 -7.73 15.67
N VAL A 240 16.56 -7.04 14.86
CA VAL A 240 18.02 -6.97 15.05
C VAL A 240 18.45 -6.03 16.18
N LEU A 241 17.49 -5.25 16.71
CA LEU A 241 17.76 -4.32 17.79
C LEU A 241 17.85 -5.02 19.15
N LEU A 242 17.00 -6.04 19.38
CA LEU A 242 16.78 -6.61 20.69
C LEU A 242 17.74 -7.77 20.99
N ASP A 243 18.39 -7.70 22.14
CA ASP A 243 19.00 -8.86 22.76
C ASP A 243 17.95 -9.74 23.47
N GLU A 244 18.37 -10.89 23.97
CA GLU A 244 17.47 -11.86 24.62
C GLU A 244 16.84 -11.31 25.89
N GLU A 245 17.58 -10.51 26.67
CA GLU A 245 17.11 -9.93 27.93
C GLU A 245 16.02 -8.90 27.67
N THR A 246 16.25 -8.00 26.73
CA THR A 246 15.27 -6.97 26.32
C THR A 246 14.04 -7.60 25.66
N ARG A 247 14.22 -8.61 24.80
CA ARG A 247 13.11 -9.39 24.22
C ARG A 247 12.23 -10.02 25.28
N ALA A 248 12.84 -10.68 26.28
CA ALA A 248 12.11 -11.31 27.37
C ALA A 248 11.35 -10.27 28.22
N ALA A 249 11.98 -9.13 28.53
CA ALA A 249 11.35 -8.05 29.29
C ALA A 249 10.16 -7.40 28.55
N MET A 250 10.33 -7.10 27.26
CA MET A 250 9.25 -6.57 26.43
C MET A 250 8.12 -7.59 26.23
N GLY A 251 8.46 -8.86 26.05
CA GLY A 251 7.51 -9.96 25.98
C GLY A 251 6.64 -10.07 27.22
N GLU A 252 7.25 -10.04 28.40
CA GLU A 252 6.51 -10.06 29.67
C GLU A 252 5.64 -8.81 29.84
N ALA A 253 6.14 -7.61 29.48
CA ALA A 253 5.35 -6.39 29.50
C ALA A 253 4.10 -6.51 28.59
N ALA A 254 4.23 -7.10 27.41
CA ALA A 254 3.10 -7.34 26.51
C ALA A 254 2.10 -8.36 27.07
N VAL A 255 2.58 -9.42 27.74
CA VAL A 255 1.73 -10.39 28.45
C VAL A 255 0.95 -9.70 29.59
N GLN A 256 1.59 -8.83 30.36
CA GLN A 256 0.92 -8.06 31.40
C GLN A 256 -0.12 -7.08 30.85
N ALA A 257 0.19 -6.41 29.74
CA ALA A 257 -0.78 -5.56 29.04
C ALA A 257 -2.04 -6.37 28.62
N ALA A 258 -1.85 -7.53 28.00
CA ALA A 258 -2.96 -8.39 27.59
C ALA A 258 -3.77 -8.92 28.80
N ARG A 259 -3.11 -9.33 29.89
CA ARG A 259 -3.77 -9.77 31.13
C ARG A 259 -4.59 -8.65 31.77
N SER A 260 -4.09 -7.42 31.75
CA SER A 260 -4.73 -6.26 32.39
C SER A 260 -6.10 -5.92 31.80
N CYS A 261 -6.38 -6.33 30.57
CA CYS A 261 -7.68 -6.12 29.92
C CYS A 261 -8.50 -7.42 29.70
N GLY A 262 -8.04 -8.55 30.25
CA GLY A 262 -8.70 -9.85 30.06
C GLY A 262 -8.72 -10.29 28.58
N TYR A 263 -7.62 -10.09 27.87
CA TYR A 263 -7.51 -10.37 26.46
C TYR A 263 -7.66 -11.86 26.14
N VAL A 264 -8.33 -12.16 25.01
CA VAL A 264 -8.47 -13.50 24.45
C VAL A 264 -8.25 -13.42 22.92
N GLY A 265 -7.58 -14.40 22.35
CA GLY A 265 -7.24 -14.44 20.92
C GLY A 265 -5.86 -13.91 20.63
N ALA A 266 -5.58 -13.65 19.34
CA ALA A 266 -4.33 -13.05 18.88
C ALA A 266 -4.43 -11.52 18.93
N GLY A 267 -3.41 -10.87 19.47
CA GLY A 267 -3.31 -9.41 19.52
C GLY A 267 -1.85 -8.97 19.50
N THR A 268 -1.63 -7.68 19.39
CA THR A 268 -0.29 -7.12 19.28
C THR A 268 -0.15 -5.91 20.18
N VAL A 269 0.94 -5.88 20.96
CA VAL A 269 1.30 -4.74 21.80
C VAL A 269 2.44 -4.00 21.13
N GLU A 270 2.21 -2.74 20.77
CA GLU A 270 3.18 -1.88 20.07
C GLU A 270 3.97 -1.04 21.07
N PHE A 271 5.27 -0.99 20.86
CA PHE A 271 6.23 -0.21 21.66
C PHE A 271 7.04 0.72 20.79
N ILE A 272 7.31 1.91 21.34
CA ILE A 272 8.31 2.82 20.80
C ILE A 272 9.60 2.66 21.59
N VAL A 273 10.71 2.49 20.87
CA VAL A 273 12.04 2.25 21.46
C VAL A 273 13.00 3.34 20.99
N PRO A 274 13.68 4.08 21.89
CA PRO A 274 14.72 5.01 21.49
C PRO A 274 15.86 4.30 20.75
N GLY A 275 16.26 4.78 19.58
CA GLY A 275 17.27 4.10 18.76
C GLY A 275 18.67 3.99 19.42
N GLY A 276 18.96 4.85 20.41
CA GLY A 276 20.23 4.84 21.15
C GLY A 276 20.21 4.05 22.46
N ASP A 277 19.04 3.58 22.90
CA ASP A 277 18.88 2.84 24.16
C ASP A 277 17.75 1.81 24.03
N PRO A 278 18.02 0.63 23.52
CA PRO A 278 17.01 -0.42 23.35
C PRO A 278 16.46 -0.99 24.67
N SER A 279 17.12 -0.78 25.80
CA SER A 279 16.62 -1.18 27.12
C SER A 279 15.46 -0.30 27.60
N SER A 280 15.33 0.90 27.05
CA SER A 280 14.21 1.82 27.28
C SER A 280 13.15 1.61 26.21
N TYR A 281 11.98 1.11 26.58
CA TYR A 281 10.85 0.94 25.68
C TYR A 281 9.57 1.42 26.34
N TYR A 282 8.61 1.88 25.52
CA TYR A 282 7.38 2.46 26.03
C TYR A 282 6.19 1.97 25.22
N PHE A 283 5.12 1.59 25.92
CA PHE A 283 3.86 1.21 25.32
C PHE A 283 3.29 2.36 24.48
N MET A 284 2.87 2.05 23.26
CA MET A 284 2.17 2.95 22.36
C MET A 284 0.68 2.66 22.34
N GLU A 285 0.33 1.45 21.90
CA GLU A 285 -1.05 0.98 21.78
C GLU A 285 -1.09 -0.55 21.77
N MET A 286 -2.29 -1.10 21.90
CA MET A 286 -2.54 -2.52 21.69
C MET A 286 -3.57 -2.68 20.55
N ASN A 287 -3.16 -3.36 19.49
CA ASN A 287 -4.06 -3.74 18.41
C ASN A 287 -4.80 -5.01 18.80
N THR A 288 -6.14 -4.87 18.94
CA THR A 288 -7.02 -5.93 19.45
C THR A 288 -7.54 -6.83 18.31
N ARG A 289 -6.65 -7.22 17.42
CA ARG A 289 -6.91 -8.00 16.21
C ARG A 289 -5.66 -8.71 15.72
N LEU A 290 -5.82 -9.58 14.73
CA LEU A 290 -4.69 -10.07 13.95
C LEU A 290 -4.01 -8.90 13.20
N GLN A 291 -2.69 -8.86 13.18
CA GLN A 291 -1.93 -7.85 12.43
C GLN A 291 -1.73 -8.25 10.97
N VAL A 292 -1.49 -7.25 10.11
CA VAL A 292 -1.14 -7.47 8.70
C VAL A 292 0.11 -8.32 8.60
N GLU A 293 1.13 -8.00 9.38
CA GLU A 293 2.47 -8.57 9.42
C GLU A 293 2.61 -9.87 10.24
N HIS A 294 1.49 -10.51 10.62
CA HIS A 294 1.53 -11.80 11.34
C HIS A 294 2.33 -12.91 10.62
N PRO A 295 2.47 -12.93 9.28
CA PRO A 295 3.21 -13.98 8.60
C PRO A 295 4.67 -14.10 9.01
N VAL A 296 5.36 -12.99 9.34
CA VAL A 296 6.77 -13.09 9.77
C VAL A 296 6.90 -13.82 11.12
N THR A 297 5.95 -13.60 12.04
CA THR A 297 5.88 -14.36 13.30
C THR A 297 5.57 -15.82 13.06
N GLU A 298 4.61 -16.12 12.17
CA GLU A 298 4.27 -17.51 11.84
C GLU A 298 5.47 -18.28 11.28
N LEU A 299 6.26 -17.67 10.41
CA LEU A 299 7.42 -18.32 9.80
C LEU A 299 8.56 -18.59 10.79
N VAL A 300 8.78 -17.70 11.76
CA VAL A 300 9.86 -17.90 12.75
C VAL A 300 9.44 -18.77 13.93
N THR A 301 8.13 -18.91 14.21
CA THR A 301 7.60 -19.75 15.30
C THR A 301 7.07 -21.10 14.82
N GLY A 302 6.72 -21.22 13.55
CA GLY A 302 6.06 -22.42 12.99
C GLY A 302 4.57 -22.54 13.35
N LEU A 303 3.94 -21.47 13.92
CA LEU A 303 2.53 -21.45 14.33
C LEU A 303 1.67 -20.78 13.28
N ASP A 304 0.47 -21.30 12.99
CA ASP A 304 -0.58 -20.60 12.22
C ASP A 304 -1.47 -19.82 13.20
N LEU A 305 -1.37 -18.48 13.18
CA LEU A 305 -2.12 -17.62 14.10
C LEU A 305 -3.63 -17.63 13.81
N VAL A 306 -4.05 -17.80 12.57
CA VAL A 306 -5.47 -17.90 12.22
C VAL A 306 -6.03 -19.23 12.76
N GLU A 307 -5.29 -20.32 12.66
CA GLU A 307 -5.69 -21.60 13.27
C GLU A 307 -5.86 -21.43 14.79
N TRP A 308 -4.90 -20.77 15.47
CA TRP A 308 -5.01 -20.57 16.90
C TRP A 308 -6.12 -19.62 17.31
N GLN A 309 -6.43 -18.60 16.51
CA GLN A 309 -7.62 -17.78 16.72
C GLN A 309 -8.91 -18.63 16.68
N LEU A 310 -9.02 -19.55 15.72
CA LEU A 310 -10.16 -20.47 15.59
C LEU A 310 -10.26 -21.43 16.77
N ARG A 311 -9.15 -22.05 17.18
CA ARG A 311 -9.08 -22.98 18.30
C ARG A 311 -9.47 -22.32 19.63
N VAL A 312 -8.90 -21.12 19.91
CA VAL A 312 -9.18 -20.35 21.11
C VAL A 312 -10.66 -19.93 21.13
N ALA A 313 -11.19 -19.44 20.00
CA ALA A 313 -12.59 -19.05 19.91
C ALA A 313 -13.55 -20.26 20.05
N ALA A 314 -13.10 -21.44 19.70
CA ALA A 314 -13.82 -22.71 19.96
C ALA A 314 -13.70 -23.20 21.42
N GLY A 315 -13.01 -22.47 22.31
CA GLY A 315 -12.84 -22.78 23.73
C GLY A 315 -11.66 -23.71 24.06
N GLU A 316 -10.75 -23.97 23.10
CA GLU A 316 -9.56 -24.77 23.34
C GLU A 316 -8.53 -23.99 24.19
N ARG A 317 -7.75 -24.74 24.97
CA ARG A 317 -6.59 -24.19 25.68
C ARG A 317 -5.38 -24.14 24.74
N LEU A 318 -4.47 -23.20 25.00
CA LEU A 318 -3.15 -23.21 24.35
C LEU A 318 -2.45 -24.53 24.66
N ALA A 319 -1.97 -25.21 23.61
CA ALA A 319 -1.30 -26.50 23.73
C ALA A 319 0.18 -26.39 24.11
N PHE A 320 0.69 -25.16 24.34
CA PHE A 320 2.08 -24.86 24.63
C PHE A 320 2.17 -23.75 25.69
N ALA A 321 3.26 -23.75 26.44
CA ALA A 321 3.63 -22.71 27.38
C ALA A 321 4.66 -21.75 26.75
N GLN A 322 4.98 -20.65 27.46
CA GLN A 322 5.99 -19.67 27.00
C GLN A 322 7.36 -20.34 26.73
N THR A 323 7.74 -21.32 27.52
CA THR A 323 9.01 -22.03 27.37
C THR A 323 9.12 -22.93 26.14
N ASP A 324 8.00 -23.25 25.51
CA ASP A 324 7.95 -24.09 24.33
C ASP A 324 8.08 -23.31 23.02
N ILE A 325 8.00 -21.95 23.14
CA ILE A 325 8.06 -21.06 21.99
C ILE A 325 9.53 -20.74 21.69
N THR A 326 9.94 -21.06 20.48
CA THR A 326 11.29 -20.79 19.97
C THR A 326 11.22 -19.99 18.69
N LEU A 327 12.08 -18.99 18.54
CA LEU A 327 12.23 -18.24 17.29
C LEU A 327 13.35 -18.87 16.47
N THR A 328 13.05 -19.32 15.27
CA THR A 328 14.02 -19.99 14.39
C THR A 328 14.14 -19.23 13.08
N GLY A 329 15.37 -18.93 12.66
CA GLY A 329 15.64 -18.21 11.43
C GLY A 329 15.20 -16.75 11.47
N HIS A 330 14.92 -16.19 10.30
CA HIS A 330 14.52 -14.80 10.12
C HIS A 330 13.52 -14.67 8.98
N ALA A 331 12.49 -13.89 9.17
CA ALA A 331 11.47 -13.61 8.13
C ALA A 331 11.34 -12.10 7.90
N VAL A 332 11.16 -11.69 6.65
CA VAL A 332 10.94 -10.30 6.25
C VAL A 332 9.74 -10.25 5.31
N GLU A 333 8.82 -9.34 5.57
CA GLU A 333 7.62 -9.07 4.78
C GLU A 333 7.73 -7.72 4.08
N ALA A 334 7.19 -7.61 2.86
CA ALA A 334 7.02 -6.36 2.12
C ALA A 334 5.58 -6.23 1.65
N ARG A 335 4.97 -5.07 1.90
CA ARG A 335 3.58 -4.78 1.50
C ARG A 335 3.53 -4.19 0.10
N ILE A 336 2.87 -4.89 -0.82
CA ILE A 336 2.65 -4.42 -2.18
C ILE A 336 1.38 -3.60 -2.23
N CYS A 337 1.55 -2.31 -2.54
CA CYS A 337 0.44 -1.34 -2.62
C CYS A 337 0.29 -0.79 -4.04
N ALA A 338 -0.95 -0.47 -4.42
CA ALA A 338 -1.26 0.25 -5.66
C ALA A 338 -0.90 1.74 -5.51
N GLU A 339 0.37 2.06 -5.66
CA GLU A 339 0.96 3.38 -5.47
C GLU A 339 2.00 3.68 -6.54
N ASP A 340 2.14 4.96 -6.90
CA ASP A 340 3.21 5.43 -7.76
C ASP A 340 4.30 6.15 -6.94
N PRO A 341 5.43 5.50 -6.62
CA PRO A 341 6.52 6.12 -5.88
C PRO A 341 7.08 7.37 -6.57
N ALA A 342 7.09 7.43 -7.91
CA ALA A 342 7.61 8.57 -8.67
C ALA A 342 6.71 9.82 -8.58
N ARG A 343 5.45 9.65 -8.17
CA ARG A 343 4.49 10.74 -7.94
C ARG A 343 4.16 10.91 -6.45
N GLY A 344 5.15 10.72 -5.57
CA GLY A 344 4.97 10.87 -4.12
C GLY A 344 4.07 9.82 -3.50
N PHE A 345 4.02 8.61 -4.10
CA PHE A 345 3.19 7.47 -3.68
C PHE A 345 1.68 7.76 -3.75
N LEU A 346 1.28 8.50 -4.77
CA LEU A 346 -0.15 8.66 -5.02
C LEU A 346 -0.80 7.31 -5.35
N PRO A 347 -2.02 7.08 -4.85
CA PRO A 347 -2.78 5.89 -5.20
C PRO A 347 -2.93 5.73 -6.71
N THR A 348 -2.81 4.49 -7.18
CA THR A 348 -3.02 4.11 -8.56
C THR A 348 -4.20 3.15 -8.68
N GLY A 349 -4.63 2.89 -9.89
CA GLY A 349 -5.72 1.97 -10.17
C GLY A 349 -5.67 1.47 -11.60
N GLY A 350 -6.51 0.50 -11.89
CA GLY A 350 -6.62 -0.13 -13.21
C GLY A 350 -6.96 -1.61 -13.12
N THR A 351 -7.03 -2.26 -14.28
CA THR A 351 -7.25 -3.70 -14.38
C THR A 351 -5.93 -4.44 -14.33
N VAL A 352 -5.82 -5.45 -13.48
CA VAL A 352 -4.65 -6.35 -13.46
C VAL A 352 -4.64 -7.20 -14.73
N LEU A 353 -3.78 -6.87 -15.68
CA LEU A 353 -3.68 -7.53 -17.00
C LEU A 353 -2.80 -8.78 -16.95
N LEU A 354 -1.78 -8.78 -16.12
CA LEU A 354 -0.87 -9.90 -15.90
C LEU A 354 -0.45 -9.92 -14.44
N LEU A 355 -0.56 -11.07 -13.80
CA LEU A 355 -0.14 -11.30 -12.43
C LEU A 355 0.92 -12.41 -12.36
N GLY A 356 2.06 -12.11 -11.79
CA GLY A 356 3.10 -13.06 -11.42
C GLY A 356 3.37 -12.98 -9.93
N GLU A 357 2.96 -13.99 -9.18
CA GLU A 357 3.27 -14.10 -7.75
C GLU A 357 4.52 -14.96 -7.58
N PRO A 358 5.56 -14.47 -6.83
CA PRO A 358 6.79 -15.22 -6.64
C PRO A 358 6.55 -16.49 -5.85
N GLN A 359 7.29 -17.54 -6.19
CA GLN A 359 7.22 -18.86 -5.54
C GLN A 359 8.65 -19.36 -5.28
N GLY A 360 8.81 -20.23 -4.30
CA GLY A 360 10.08 -20.85 -4.00
C GLY A 360 10.22 -21.27 -2.53
N ASP A 361 11.33 -21.90 -2.21
CA ASP A 361 11.63 -22.29 -0.84
C ASP A 361 11.80 -21.07 0.07
N GLY A 362 10.99 -21.01 1.12
CA GLY A 362 10.95 -19.90 2.07
C GLY A 362 10.32 -18.61 1.49
N ILE A 363 9.60 -18.67 0.38
CA ILE A 363 8.81 -17.56 -0.17
C ILE A 363 7.32 -17.86 0.05
N ARG A 364 6.63 -16.88 0.60
CA ARG A 364 5.18 -16.87 0.78
C ARG A 364 4.58 -15.60 0.18
N THR A 365 3.44 -15.73 -0.49
CA THR A 365 2.66 -14.60 -0.99
C THR A 365 1.24 -14.70 -0.45
N ASP A 366 0.82 -13.71 0.32
CA ASP A 366 -0.58 -13.51 0.72
C ASP A 366 -1.17 -12.42 -0.18
N SER A 367 -2.14 -12.78 -1.03
CA SER A 367 -2.62 -11.90 -2.09
C SER A 367 -4.13 -12.02 -2.28
N GLY A 368 -4.76 -10.87 -2.51
CA GLY A 368 -6.15 -10.78 -2.92
C GLY A 368 -6.35 -10.63 -4.43
N LEU A 369 -5.24 -10.59 -5.20
CA LEU A 369 -5.26 -10.32 -6.64
C LEU A 369 -5.56 -11.56 -7.48
N GLY A 370 -6.08 -11.30 -8.66
CA GLY A 370 -6.17 -12.22 -9.80
C GLY A 370 -6.11 -11.41 -11.09
N GLU A 371 -5.77 -12.06 -12.21
CA GLU A 371 -5.90 -11.40 -13.52
C GLU A 371 -7.36 -11.04 -13.76
N GLY A 372 -7.60 -9.83 -14.30
CA GLY A 372 -8.92 -9.24 -14.46
C GLY A 372 -9.45 -8.50 -13.23
N THR A 373 -8.73 -8.52 -12.10
CA THR A 373 -9.15 -7.75 -10.91
C THR A 373 -9.07 -6.25 -11.19
N GLU A 374 -10.16 -5.54 -10.94
CA GLU A 374 -10.19 -4.08 -10.96
C GLU A 374 -9.70 -3.51 -9.64
N VAL A 375 -8.60 -2.76 -9.67
CA VAL A 375 -8.05 -2.02 -8.53
C VAL A 375 -8.58 -0.59 -8.61
N GLY A 376 -9.49 -0.25 -7.70
CA GLY A 376 -10.12 1.07 -7.62
C GLY A 376 -9.75 1.82 -6.36
N SER A 377 -10.29 3.01 -6.19
CA SER A 377 -10.04 3.92 -5.06
C SER A 377 -10.92 3.68 -3.83
N LEU A 378 -11.84 2.71 -3.87
CA LEU A 378 -12.88 2.50 -2.84
C LEU A 378 -12.36 1.92 -1.54
N TYR A 379 -11.27 1.14 -1.60
CA TYR A 379 -10.73 0.39 -0.47
C TYR A 379 -9.24 0.70 -0.27
N ASP A 380 -8.61 -0.01 0.68
CA ASP A 380 -7.20 0.15 0.99
C ASP A 380 -6.31 -0.19 -0.21
N PRO A 381 -5.20 0.55 -0.44
CA PRO A 381 -4.31 0.34 -1.58
C PRO A 381 -3.50 -0.97 -1.50
N MET A 382 -3.46 -1.65 -0.36
CA MET A 382 -2.68 -2.87 -0.18
C MET A 382 -3.29 -4.03 -0.98
N LEU A 383 -2.49 -4.56 -1.89
CA LEU A 383 -2.89 -5.60 -2.83
C LEU A 383 -2.48 -7.00 -2.38
N SER A 384 -1.26 -7.10 -1.86
CA SER A 384 -0.63 -8.35 -1.43
C SER A 384 0.56 -8.09 -0.51
N LYS A 385 1.07 -9.17 0.07
CA LYS A 385 2.31 -9.19 0.85
C LYS A 385 3.21 -10.27 0.31
N VAL A 386 4.49 -9.96 0.16
CA VAL A 386 5.53 -10.93 -0.19
C VAL A 386 6.42 -11.11 1.03
N ILE A 387 6.56 -12.35 1.47
CA ILE A 387 7.30 -12.72 2.67
C ILE A 387 8.41 -13.67 2.30
N ALA A 388 9.61 -13.45 2.84
CA ALA A 388 10.73 -14.36 2.67
C ALA A 388 11.28 -14.82 4.01
N TYR A 389 11.57 -16.10 4.10
CA TYR A 389 12.19 -16.76 5.25
C TYR A 389 13.59 -17.28 4.89
N GLY A 390 14.52 -17.14 5.82
CA GLY A 390 15.87 -17.67 5.73
C GLY A 390 16.40 -18.12 7.09
N PRO A 391 17.52 -18.87 7.12
CA PRO A 391 18.17 -19.25 8.37
C PRO A 391 18.75 -18.03 9.13
N ASP A 392 18.96 -16.93 8.43
CA ASP A 392 19.47 -15.67 8.92
C ASP A 392 18.87 -14.49 8.15
N ARG A 393 19.05 -13.28 8.68
CA ARG A 393 18.52 -12.03 8.12
C ARG A 393 19.04 -11.74 6.71
N GLU A 394 20.34 -11.93 6.48
CA GLU A 394 20.96 -11.66 5.19
C GLU A 394 20.32 -12.52 4.09
N THR A 395 20.11 -13.79 4.38
CA THR A 395 19.44 -14.73 3.48
C THR A 395 17.98 -14.36 3.24
N ALA A 396 17.22 -13.97 4.29
CA ALA A 396 15.83 -13.53 4.17
C ALA A 396 15.71 -12.26 3.31
N LEU A 397 16.54 -11.23 3.57
CA LEU A 397 16.58 -10.01 2.75
C LEU A 397 16.93 -10.29 1.29
N ARG A 398 17.92 -11.16 1.04
CA ARG A 398 18.31 -11.53 -0.33
C ARG A 398 17.19 -12.25 -1.05
N LYS A 399 16.52 -13.22 -0.38
CA LYS A 399 15.36 -13.94 -0.94
C LYS A 399 14.20 -12.98 -1.22
N LEU A 400 13.89 -12.05 -0.31
CA LEU A 400 12.79 -11.10 -0.51
C LEU A 400 13.06 -10.17 -1.70
N ARG A 401 14.29 -9.67 -1.83
CA ARG A 401 14.70 -8.86 -3.00
C ARG A 401 14.57 -9.61 -4.31
N ALA A 402 14.90 -10.90 -4.33
CA ALA A 402 14.72 -11.75 -5.51
C ALA A 402 13.24 -11.99 -5.80
N ALA A 403 12.43 -12.28 -4.77
CA ALA A 403 10.99 -12.45 -4.89
C ALA A 403 10.29 -11.19 -5.42
N LEU A 404 10.68 -10.00 -4.93
CA LEU A 404 10.15 -8.74 -5.44
C LEU A 404 10.54 -8.47 -6.91
N ALA A 405 11.71 -8.95 -7.35
CA ALA A 405 12.08 -8.87 -8.77
C ALA A 405 11.21 -9.78 -9.66
N GLU A 406 10.71 -10.88 -9.11
CA GLU A 406 9.79 -11.81 -9.78
C GLU A 406 8.32 -11.43 -9.61
N THR A 407 8.00 -10.46 -8.74
CA THR A 407 6.65 -9.93 -8.59
C THR A 407 6.28 -9.13 -9.82
N VAL A 408 5.26 -9.58 -10.54
CA VAL A 408 4.76 -8.93 -11.75
C VAL A 408 3.32 -8.53 -11.56
N THR A 409 3.05 -7.23 -11.66
CA THR A 409 1.67 -6.69 -11.70
C THR A 409 1.62 -5.69 -12.84
N LEU A 410 1.06 -6.09 -13.99
CA LEU A 410 0.88 -5.19 -15.13
C LEU A 410 -0.58 -4.76 -15.24
N GLY A 411 -0.80 -3.51 -15.60
CA GLY A 411 -2.11 -2.85 -15.62
C GLY A 411 -2.32 -1.89 -14.45
N VAL A 412 -1.53 -2.06 -13.37
CA VAL A 412 -1.55 -1.20 -12.18
C VAL A 412 -0.10 -0.92 -11.78
N LEU A 413 0.22 0.33 -11.47
CA LEU A 413 1.52 0.67 -10.88
C LEU A 413 1.53 0.26 -9.39
N THR A 414 2.66 -0.29 -8.94
CA THR A 414 2.86 -0.71 -7.55
C THR A 414 4.20 -0.23 -7.01
N ASN A 415 4.37 -0.30 -5.71
CA ASN A 415 5.60 0.04 -5.01
C ASN A 415 6.66 -1.09 -5.00
N ALA A 416 6.45 -2.22 -5.70
CA ALA A 416 7.33 -3.41 -5.62
C ALA A 416 8.80 -3.10 -5.97
N GLY A 417 9.06 -2.36 -7.05
CA GLY A 417 10.41 -1.95 -7.44
C GLY A 417 11.06 -1.01 -6.41
N PHE A 418 10.30 -0.09 -5.82
CA PHE A 418 10.75 0.76 -4.73
C PHE A 418 11.17 -0.06 -3.50
N LEU A 419 10.33 -1.01 -3.07
CA LEU A 419 10.61 -1.89 -1.93
C LEU A 419 11.88 -2.72 -2.16
N ARG A 420 12.07 -3.22 -3.38
CA ARG A 420 13.29 -3.94 -3.76
C ARG A 420 14.55 -3.08 -3.61
N ARG A 421 14.49 -1.80 -3.98
CA ARG A 421 15.58 -0.84 -3.80
C ARG A 421 15.78 -0.48 -2.33
N LEU A 422 14.71 -0.28 -1.58
CA LEU A 422 14.76 -0.02 -0.14
C LEU A 422 15.47 -1.16 0.62
N LEU A 423 15.15 -2.41 0.32
CA LEU A 423 15.80 -3.59 0.92
C LEU A 423 17.27 -3.76 0.52
N ALA A 424 17.74 -3.02 -0.48
CA ALA A 424 19.16 -2.94 -0.85
C ALA A 424 19.89 -1.75 -0.22
N HIS A 425 19.16 -0.85 0.45
CA HIS A 425 19.74 0.35 1.04
C HIS A 425 20.73 -0.04 2.17
N PRO A 426 21.92 0.59 2.24
CA PRO A 426 22.97 0.21 3.21
C PRO A 426 22.49 0.19 4.67
N ALA A 427 21.73 1.20 5.10
CA ALA A 427 21.19 1.26 6.45
C ALA A 427 20.21 0.10 6.74
N VAL A 428 19.39 -0.30 5.76
CA VAL A 428 18.47 -1.45 5.89
C VAL A 428 19.27 -2.75 6.01
N VAL A 429 20.27 -2.94 5.18
CA VAL A 429 21.14 -4.11 5.22
C VAL A 429 21.89 -4.18 6.55
N ALA A 430 22.40 -3.05 7.06
CA ALA A 430 23.08 -2.95 8.34
C ALA A 430 22.16 -3.07 9.58
N GLY A 431 20.83 -2.99 9.39
CA GLY A 431 19.88 -2.98 10.52
C GLY A 431 19.77 -1.64 11.26
N GLU A 432 20.29 -0.56 10.66
CA GLU A 432 20.23 0.80 11.19
C GLU A 432 18.90 1.46 10.83
N LEU A 433 17.82 0.94 11.41
CA LEU A 433 16.45 1.34 11.10
C LEU A 433 15.97 2.45 12.04
N ASP A 434 15.08 3.29 11.57
CA ASP A 434 14.22 4.18 12.36
C ASP A 434 12.96 4.55 11.55
N THR A 435 11.94 5.08 12.23
CA THR A 435 10.64 5.38 11.61
C THR A 435 10.68 6.50 10.56
N GLY A 436 11.76 7.27 10.49
CA GLY A 436 11.96 8.34 9.51
C GLY A 436 12.87 7.94 8.33
N LEU A 437 13.44 6.73 8.34
CA LEU A 437 14.43 6.31 7.33
C LEU A 437 13.85 6.36 5.91
N VAL A 438 12.68 5.76 5.72
CA VAL A 438 12.05 5.70 4.39
C VAL A 438 11.77 7.09 3.84
N GLU A 439 11.29 8.02 4.68
CA GLU A 439 10.96 9.39 4.25
C GLU A 439 12.20 10.20 3.87
N ARG A 440 13.31 10.00 4.59
CA ARG A 440 14.59 10.67 4.28
C ARG A 440 15.25 10.17 2.99
N GLU A 441 15.11 8.88 2.71
CA GLU A 441 15.83 8.22 1.61
C GLU A 441 14.94 8.00 0.36
N ALA A 442 13.63 8.29 0.43
CA ALA A 442 12.66 8.01 -0.62
C ALA A 442 13.07 8.57 -1.99
N ASP A 443 13.52 9.83 -2.04
CA ASP A 443 13.91 10.49 -3.29
C ASP A 443 15.08 9.78 -3.99
N GLY A 444 16.03 9.25 -3.22
CA GLY A 444 17.15 8.47 -3.77
C GLY A 444 16.79 7.06 -4.23
N LEU A 445 15.65 6.54 -3.76
CA LEU A 445 15.16 5.19 -4.07
C LEU A 445 14.15 5.18 -5.23
N VAL A 446 13.61 6.32 -5.60
CA VAL A 446 12.70 6.48 -6.73
C VAL A 446 13.48 6.69 -8.02
N SER A 447 13.11 5.98 -9.09
CA SER A 447 13.71 6.19 -10.41
C SER A 447 12.97 7.27 -11.17
N ASP A 448 13.61 8.41 -11.39
CA ASP A 448 13.06 9.51 -12.20
C ASP A 448 13.09 9.25 -13.69
N THR A 449 13.75 8.18 -14.14
CA THR A 449 13.93 7.89 -15.55
C THR A 449 13.42 6.51 -15.91
N VAL A 450 12.78 6.41 -17.07
CA VAL A 450 12.46 5.11 -17.68
C VAL A 450 13.74 4.56 -18.32
N PRO A 451 14.15 3.32 -18.01
CA PRO A 451 15.32 2.71 -18.60
C PRO A 451 15.26 2.68 -20.13
N ALA A 452 16.39 2.95 -20.79
CA ALA A 452 16.46 3.01 -22.26
C ALA A 452 16.05 1.69 -22.93
N GLU A 453 16.34 0.55 -22.27
CA GLU A 453 15.96 -0.78 -22.71
C GLU A 453 14.45 -1.02 -22.71
N VAL A 454 13.66 -0.29 -21.90
CA VAL A 454 12.19 -0.35 -21.94
C VAL A 454 11.67 0.24 -23.25
N TYR A 455 12.19 1.41 -23.63
CA TYR A 455 11.84 2.05 -24.92
C TYR A 455 12.34 1.22 -26.10
N ALA A 456 13.56 0.64 -26.01
CA ALA A 456 14.09 -0.26 -27.02
C ALA A 456 13.19 -1.49 -27.21
N ALA A 457 12.78 -2.13 -26.12
CA ALA A 457 11.87 -3.27 -26.13
C ALA A 457 10.53 -2.91 -26.76
N ALA A 458 9.93 -1.79 -26.34
CA ALA A 458 8.67 -1.32 -26.85
C ALA A 458 8.71 -1.03 -28.37
N ALA A 459 9.78 -0.37 -28.85
CA ALA A 459 9.95 -0.06 -30.26
C ALA A 459 10.15 -1.31 -31.10
N LEU A 460 10.95 -2.28 -30.65
CA LEU A 460 11.15 -3.53 -31.37
C LEU A 460 9.89 -4.38 -31.44
N LEU A 461 9.14 -4.48 -30.35
CA LEU A 461 7.86 -5.19 -30.35
C LEU A 461 6.85 -4.58 -31.32
N ARG A 462 6.82 -3.25 -31.44
CA ARG A 462 5.97 -2.55 -32.42
C ARG A 462 6.47 -2.76 -33.84
N GLN A 463 7.78 -2.73 -34.03
CA GLN A 463 8.39 -2.99 -35.34
C GLN A 463 8.08 -4.42 -35.81
N ASP A 464 8.10 -5.41 -34.91
CA ASP A 464 7.74 -6.79 -35.22
C ASP A 464 6.24 -6.96 -35.52
N ALA A 465 5.38 -6.17 -34.88
CA ALA A 465 3.94 -6.19 -35.11
C ALA A 465 3.54 -5.61 -36.48
N ILE A 466 4.37 -4.75 -37.06
CA ILE A 466 4.14 -4.19 -38.41
C ILE A 466 4.62 -5.19 -39.50
N ALA A 467 5.53 -6.11 -39.15
CA ALA A 467 6.01 -7.10 -40.09
C ALA A 467 4.87 -8.04 -40.53
N PRO A 468 4.76 -8.39 -41.82
CA PRO A 468 3.75 -9.34 -42.28
C PRO A 468 3.92 -10.67 -41.57
N VAL A 469 2.81 -11.24 -41.11
CA VAL A 469 2.80 -12.60 -40.56
C VAL A 469 3.20 -13.56 -41.67
N GLY A 470 4.39 -14.18 -41.54
CA GLY A 470 4.97 -15.04 -42.57
C GLY A 470 4.02 -16.15 -42.97
N GLY A 471 3.45 -16.05 -44.16
CA GLY A 471 2.84 -17.17 -44.86
C GLY A 471 3.93 -18.03 -45.51
N SER A 472 3.63 -19.30 -45.77
CA SER A 472 4.53 -20.24 -46.45
C SER A 472 4.73 -19.94 -47.96
N GLY A 473 4.61 -18.68 -48.39
CA GLY A 473 4.69 -18.24 -49.75
C GLY A 473 5.61 -17.05 -49.98
N TRP A 474 5.82 -16.66 -51.24
CA TRP A 474 6.51 -15.45 -51.61
C TRP A 474 5.81 -14.22 -51.01
N THR A 475 6.56 -13.38 -50.33
CA THR A 475 6.09 -12.10 -49.79
C THR A 475 6.60 -10.96 -50.71
N ASP A 476 5.69 -10.09 -51.13
CA ASP A 476 6.07 -8.91 -51.90
C ASP A 476 7.00 -8.02 -51.06
N PRO A 477 8.18 -7.64 -51.56
CA PRO A 477 9.06 -6.70 -50.87
C PRO A 477 8.38 -5.37 -50.49
N PHE A 478 7.35 -4.94 -51.21
CA PHE A 478 6.59 -3.72 -50.95
C PHE A 478 5.59 -3.88 -49.81
N ASP A 479 5.21 -5.13 -49.46
CA ASP A 479 4.32 -5.41 -48.34
C ASP A 479 5.09 -5.56 -47.02
N THR A 480 6.42 -5.53 -47.05
CA THR A 480 7.26 -5.61 -45.85
C THR A 480 7.62 -4.23 -45.33
N ALA A 481 7.16 -3.92 -44.10
CA ALA A 481 7.46 -2.66 -43.41
C ALA A 481 8.90 -2.66 -42.83
N ASP A 482 9.90 -3.17 -43.60
CA ASP A 482 11.29 -3.30 -43.18
C ASP A 482 12.17 -2.11 -43.57
N GLY A 483 11.56 -1.10 -44.20
CA GLY A 483 12.25 0.09 -44.68
C GLY A 483 13.12 -0.11 -45.95
N TRP A 484 12.87 -1.20 -46.68
CA TRP A 484 13.59 -1.48 -47.94
C TRP A 484 13.63 -0.29 -48.90
N ARG A 485 14.79 -0.08 -49.54
CA ARG A 485 15.03 0.94 -50.58
C ARG A 485 15.86 0.38 -51.69
N LEU A 486 15.50 0.73 -52.92
CA LEU A 486 16.27 0.34 -54.09
C LEU A 486 17.68 0.96 -54.06
N GLY A 487 18.72 0.11 -54.01
CA GLY A 487 20.13 0.53 -54.09
C GLY A 487 20.66 1.26 -52.86
N GLY A 488 19.95 1.26 -51.72
CA GLY A 488 20.34 1.97 -50.49
C GLY A 488 20.22 1.15 -49.22
N ARG A 489 20.71 1.72 -48.10
CA ARG A 489 20.43 1.18 -46.75
C ARG A 489 18.94 1.30 -46.45
N ARG A 490 18.41 0.34 -45.73
CA ARG A 490 17.03 0.37 -45.23
C ARG A 490 16.72 1.68 -44.47
N ALA A 491 15.51 2.20 -44.59
CA ALA A 491 15.12 3.42 -43.91
C ALA A 491 14.94 3.16 -42.42
N TRP A 492 15.05 4.22 -41.63
CA TRP A 492 14.68 4.23 -40.25
C TRP A 492 13.15 4.33 -40.12
N THR A 493 12.54 3.48 -39.30
CA THR A 493 11.16 3.62 -38.82
C THR A 493 11.19 4.35 -37.49
N SER A 494 10.41 5.41 -37.35
CA SER A 494 10.30 6.16 -36.09
C SER A 494 9.10 5.68 -35.28
N HIS A 495 9.35 5.33 -34.05
CA HIS A 495 8.33 5.02 -33.04
C HIS A 495 8.32 6.14 -32.03
N HIS A 496 7.20 6.86 -31.94
CA HIS A 496 6.98 7.89 -30.94
C HIS A 496 6.29 7.26 -29.75
N LEU A 497 6.96 7.22 -28.61
CA LEU A 497 6.55 6.48 -27.42
C LEU A 497 6.40 7.43 -26.23
N GLN A 498 5.43 7.19 -25.39
CA GLN A 498 5.20 7.96 -24.18
C GLN A 498 4.85 7.04 -23.00
N VAL A 499 5.51 7.27 -21.88
CA VAL A 499 5.07 6.77 -20.56
C VAL A 499 4.26 7.90 -19.91
N PRO A 500 3.06 7.63 -19.36
CA PRO A 500 2.25 8.65 -18.71
C PRO A 500 3.04 9.47 -17.69
N GLY A 501 2.84 10.79 -17.70
CA GLY A 501 3.59 11.71 -16.84
C GLY A 501 5.05 11.97 -17.24
N ARG A 502 5.51 11.44 -18.40
CA ARG A 502 6.87 11.65 -18.93
C ARG A 502 6.81 12.29 -20.32
N GLU A 503 7.88 12.98 -20.67
CA GLU A 503 8.03 13.53 -22.03
C GLU A 503 8.07 12.43 -23.09
N PRO A 504 7.45 12.63 -24.25
CA PRO A 504 7.50 11.68 -25.36
C PRO A 504 8.91 11.45 -25.86
N VAL A 505 9.18 10.22 -26.24
CA VAL A 505 10.50 9.76 -26.71
C VAL A 505 10.35 9.19 -28.12
N THR A 506 11.26 9.57 -29.02
CA THR A 506 11.34 8.99 -30.36
C THR A 506 12.48 7.96 -30.41
N VAL A 507 12.11 6.70 -30.68
CA VAL A 507 13.06 5.62 -30.97
C VAL A 507 13.02 5.32 -32.46
N ARG A 508 14.18 5.30 -33.10
CA ARG A 508 14.27 4.91 -34.51
C ARG A 508 14.82 3.50 -34.63
N VAL A 509 14.15 2.66 -35.40
CA VAL A 509 14.51 1.27 -35.64
C VAL A 509 14.80 1.06 -37.12
N ARG A 510 15.83 0.32 -37.42
CA ARG A 510 16.17 -0.09 -38.81
C ARG A 510 16.55 -1.56 -38.82
N ARG A 511 15.85 -2.35 -39.66
CA ARG A 511 16.21 -3.75 -39.84
C ARG A 511 17.52 -3.90 -40.62
N THR A 512 18.37 -4.79 -40.20
CA THR A 512 19.56 -5.19 -40.92
C THR A 512 19.26 -6.38 -41.85
N PRO A 513 20.08 -6.62 -42.88
CA PRO A 513 19.85 -7.72 -43.81
C PRO A 513 19.85 -9.11 -43.19
N ASP A 514 20.54 -9.31 -42.09
CA ASP A 514 20.64 -10.53 -41.31
C ASP A 514 19.48 -10.74 -40.32
N GLY A 515 18.50 -9.84 -40.35
CA GLY A 515 17.28 -9.93 -39.50
C GLY A 515 17.39 -9.31 -38.11
N ALA A 516 18.61 -8.82 -37.72
CA ALA A 516 18.76 -8.02 -36.51
C ALA A 516 18.19 -6.61 -36.70
N ALA A 517 18.19 -5.79 -35.68
CA ALA A 517 17.79 -4.40 -35.76
C ALA A 517 18.83 -3.47 -35.16
N GLU A 518 19.02 -2.33 -35.81
CA GLU A 518 19.72 -1.18 -35.26
C GLU A 518 18.70 -0.25 -34.62
N LEU A 519 19.01 0.23 -33.42
CA LEU A 519 18.17 1.17 -32.67
C LEU A 519 18.94 2.46 -32.41
N LEU A 520 18.27 3.59 -32.66
CA LEU A 520 18.77 4.88 -32.22
C LEU A 520 17.85 5.38 -31.11
N LEU A 521 18.35 5.31 -29.88
CA LEU A 521 17.63 5.76 -28.68
C LEU A 521 17.93 7.25 -28.41
N PRO A 522 17.09 7.95 -27.67
CA PRO A 522 17.40 9.30 -27.20
C PRO A 522 18.73 9.34 -26.47
N LYS A 523 19.53 10.36 -26.73
CA LYS A 523 20.84 10.59 -26.10
C LYS A 523 21.94 9.57 -26.47
N THR A 524 21.68 8.54 -27.30
CA THR A 524 22.75 7.72 -27.87
C THR A 524 23.20 8.34 -29.18
N GLY A 525 24.49 8.64 -29.30
CA GLY A 525 25.06 9.21 -30.54
C GLY A 525 25.20 8.19 -31.66
N GLU A 526 25.26 6.90 -31.32
CA GLU A 526 25.47 5.78 -32.24
C GLU A 526 24.33 4.76 -32.15
N PRO A 527 23.99 4.06 -33.24
CA PRO A 527 23.02 2.99 -33.23
C PRO A 527 23.49 1.79 -32.40
N LEU A 528 22.57 1.27 -31.56
CA LEU A 528 22.78 0.04 -30.81
C LEU A 528 22.20 -1.15 -31.58
N GLN A 529 22.80 -2.32 -31.44
CA GLN A 529 22.29 -3.56 -32.03
C GLN A 529 21.25 -4.18 -31.09
N GLY A 530 20.07 -4.55 -31.62
CA GLY A 530 19.00 -5.11 -30.80
C GLY A 530 18.19 -6.20 -31.49
N SER A 531 17.66 -7.11 -30.68
CA SER A 531 16.68 -8.10 -31.12
C SER A 531 15.78 -8.51 -29.98
N VAL A 532 14.54 -8.85 -30.30
CA VAL A 532 13.57 -9.39 -29.35
C VAL A 532 13.36 -10.88 -29.62
N GLY A 533 13.53 -11.69 -28.58
CA GLY A 533 13.17 -13.09 -28.57
C GLY A 533 11.85 -13.29 -27.80
N VAL A 534 10.83 -13.75 -28.48
CA VAL A 534 9.58 -14.15 -27.85
C VAL A 534 9.56 -15.68 -27.84
N PRO A 535 9.71 -16.35 -26.67
CA PRO A 535 9.60 -17.80 -26.64
C PRO A 535 8.21 -18.24 -27.10
N PRO A 536 8.10 -19.41 -27.78
CA PRO A 536 6.80 -19.96 -28.12
C PRO A 536 5.98 -20.13 -26.83
N ARG A 537 4.70 -19.73 -26.87
CA ARG A 537 3.74 -19.78 -25.76
C ARG A 537 3.69 -21.19 -25.16
N GLN A 538 4.37 -21.45 -24.04
CA GLN A 538 4.28 -22.73 -23.36
C GLN A 538 3.52 -22.72 -22.04
N ASP A 539 3.30 -21.55 -21.43
CA ASP A 539 2.70 -21.47 -20.07
C ASP A 539 1.89 -20.17 -19.80
N GLY A 540 1.35 -19.52 -20.84
CA GLY A 540 0.52 -18.30 -20.63
C GLY A 540 1.31 -17.07 -20.15
N ARG A 541 2.59 -17.20 -19.85
CA ARG A 541 3.43 -16.09 -19.39
C ARG A 541 3.87 -15.26 -20.58
N HIS A 542 3.52 -13.98 -20.58
CA HIS A 542 3.91 -13.00 -21.59
C HIS A 542 5.36 -12.52 -21.35
N ARG A 543 6.29 -13.48 -21.17
CA ARG A 543 7.71 -13.21 -20.95
C ARG A 543 8.44 -13.14 -22.28
N PHE A 544 9.33 -12.15 -22.45
CA PHE A 544 10.18 -12.02 -23.62
C PHE A 544 11.58 -11.54 -23.24
N THR A 545 12.53 -11.70 -24.15
CA THR A 545 13.90 -11.21 -23.96
C THR A 545 14.23 -10.14 -24.97
N LEU A 546 14.89 -9.08 -24.51
CA LEU A 546 15.54 -8.08 -25.33
C LEU A 546 17.05 -8.33 -25.27
N ARG A 547 17.68 -8.54 -26.41
CA ARG A 547 19.12 -8.44 -26.51
C ARG A 547 19.46 -7.05 -27.06
N LEU A 548 20.19 -6.26 -26.30
CA LEU A 548 20.57 -4.90 -26.65
C LEU A 548 22.07 -4.76 -26.42
N ASP A 549 22.80 -4.49 -27.47
CA ASP A 549 24.28 -4.32 -27.46
C ASP A 549 25.02 -5.41 -26.68
N GLY A 550 24.63 -6.68 -26.95
CA GLY A 550 25.24 -7.86 -26.32
C GLY A 550 24.67 -8.22 -24.93
N ILE A 551 23.91 -7.34 -24.28
CA ILE A 551 23.25 -7.60 -22.99
C ILE A 551 21.83 -8.13 -23.21
N THR A 552 21.47 -9.20 -22.50
CA THR A 552 20.13 -9.76 -22.55
C THR A 552 19.34 -9.35 -21.33
N HIS A 553 18.21 -8.70 -21.56
CA HIS A 553 17.24 -8.31 -20.55
C HIS A 553 15.98 -9.15 -20.67
N THR A 554 15.41 -9.57 -19.55
CA THR A 554 14.12 -10.29 -19.51
C THR A 554 13.02 -9.34 -19.06
N PHE A 555 11.92 -9.35 -19.79
CA PHE A 555 10.74 -8.53 -19.51
C PHE A 555 9.47 -9.36 -19.49
N HIS A 556 8.44 -8.81 -18.84
CA HIS A 556 7.05 -9.25 -18.93
C HIS A 556 6.26 -8.23 -19.75
N ARG A 557 5.22 -8.68 -20.45
CA ARG A 557 4.37 -7.81 -21.28
C ARG A 557 2.90 -8.19 -21.16
N ALA A 558 2.03 -7.18 -21.07
CA ALA A 558 0.58 -7.30 -21.26
C ALA A 558 0.08 -6.02 -21.92
N ALA A 559 -0.56 -6.13 -23.08
CA ALA A 559 -0.97 -4.99 -23.91
C ALA A 559 0.19 -4.00 -24.14
N ASP A 560 0.05 -2.75 -23.68
CA ASP A 560 1.03 -1.67 -23.75
C ASP A 560 1.92 -1.56 -22.48
N TRP A 561 1.78 -2.51 -21.55
CA TRP A 561 2.59 -2.57 -20.34
C TRP A 561 3.84 -3.46 -20.51
N ILE A 562 4.94 -3.01 -19.97
CA ILE A 562 6.22 -3.73 -19.87
C ILE A 562 6.66 -3.70 -18.41
N GLY A 563 7.05 -4.86 -17.86
CA GLY A 563 7.52 -4.98 -16.48
C GLY A 563 8.85 -5.69 -16.37
N ARG A 564 9.69 -5.29 -15.40
CA ARG A 564 10.95 -5.92 -15.04
C ARG A 564 11.36 -5.57 -13.61
N ASP A 565 11.86 -6.53 -12.86
CA ASP A 565 12.48 -6.32 -11.55
C ASP A 565 11.55 -5.66 -10.51
N GLY A 566 10.24 -5.91 -10.60
CA GLY A 566 9.21 -5.30 -9.76
C GLY A 566 8.70 -3.94 -10.23
N ASP A 567 9.36 -3.30 -11.19
CA ASP A 567 8.89 -2.07 -11.83
C ASP A 567 8.02 -2.39 -13.06
N ALA A 568 7.06 -1.50 -13.37
CA ALA A 568 6.18 -1.60 -14.52
C ALA A 568 6.02 -0.24 -15.20
N TRP A 569 5.92 -0.26 -16.53
CA TRP A 569 5.77 0.94 -17.36
C TRP A 569 4.67 0.71 -18.38
N GLN A 570 3.71 1.62 -18.45
CA GLN A 570 2.76 1.69 -19.56
C GLN A 570 3.40 2.50 -20.68
N VAL A 571 3.78 1.85 -21.79
CA VAL A 571 4.42 2.51 -22.92
C VAL A 571 3.40 2.67 -24.03
N ARG A 572 2.82 3.86 -24.17
CA ARG A 572 1.81 4.20 -25.19
C ARG A 572 2.45 4.74 -26.45
N ASP A 573 1.74 4.62 -27.56
CA ASP A 573 2.06 5.36 -28.77
C ASP A 573 1.71 6.84 -28.60
N HIS A 574 2.60 7.72 -29.03
CA HIS A 574 2.41 9.17 -29.03
C HIS A 574 2.22 9.68 -30.45
N ASP A 575 1.09 10.33 -30.72
CA ASP A 575 0.88 11.02 -31.99
C ASP A 575 1.29 12.50 -31.83
N PRO A 576 2.45 12.92 -32.39
CA PRO A 576 2.91 14.29 -32.24
C PRO A 576 2.01 15.30 -32.96
N VAL A 577 1.26 14.87 -33.99
CA VAL A 577 0.34 15.73 -34.73
C VAL A 577 -0.92 15.99 -33.94
N ALA A 578 -1.52 14.92 -33.39
CA ALA A 578 -2.68 15.04 -32.51
C ALA A 578 -2.36 15.88 -31.27
N ALA A 579 -1.19 15.67 -30.66
CA ALA A 579 -0.71 16.44 -29.51
C ALA A 579 -0.48 17.93 -29.83
N ALA A 580 0.01 18.25 -31.03
CA ALA A 580 0.18 19.63 -31.48
C ALA A 580 -1.17 20.32 -31.72
N LEU A 581 -2.12 19.60 -32.32
CA LEU A 581 -3.49 20.13 -32.59
C LEU A 581 -4.26 20.37 -31.28
N SER A 582 -4.13 19.46 -30.29
CA SER A 582 -4.77 19.62 -28.99
C SER A 582 -4.22 20.84 -28.23
N ARG A 583 -2.92 21.09 -28.31
CA ARG A 583 -2.30 22.30 -27.70
C ARG A 583 -2.80 23.60 -28.36
N THR A 584 -3.02 23.60 -29.68
CA THR A 584 -3.55 24.77 -30.40
C THR A 584 -5.03 25.02 -30.05
N ALA A 585 -5.80 23.98 -29.82
CA ALA A 585 -7.22 24.11 -29.48
C ALA A 585 -7.44 24.68 -28.06
N HIS A 586 -6.47 24.48 -27.14
CA HIS A 586 -6.50 24.96 -25.75
C HIS A 586 -5.47 26.07 -25.50
N SER A 587 -5.06 26.82 -26.52
CA SER A 587 -4.08 27.89 -26.37
C SER A 587 -4.59 28.97 -25.42
N GLY A 588 -4.03 28.99 -24.21
CA GLY A 588 -4.28 30.01 -23.19
C GLY A 588 -5.10 29.55 -21.98
N ALA A 589 -5.59 28.31 -21.93
CA ALA A 589 -6.27 27.80 -20.74
C ALA A 589 -5.58 26.51 -20.23
N ASP A 590 -5.28 26.44 -18.94
CA ASP A 590 -4.69 25.25 -18.32
C ASP A 590 -5.77 24.30 -17.83
N SER A 591 -5.74 23.08 -18.34
CA SER A 591 -6.61 21.99 -17.89
C SER A 591 -6.01 21.36 -16.62
N LEU A 592 -6.78 21.37 -15.55
CA LEU A 592 -6.44 20.69 -14.30
C LEU A 592 -6.99 19.27 -14.32
N THR A 593 -6.13 18.30 -14.14
CA THR A 593 -6.49 16.89 -14.17
C THR A 593 -6.43 16.26 -12.77
N ALA A 594 -7.16 15.15 -12.60
CA ALA A 594 -7.11 14.35 -11.38
C ALA A 594 -5.72 13.73 -11.23
N PRO A 595 -5.01 14.01 -10.12
CA PRO A 595 -3.67 13.46 -9.88
C PRO A 595 -3.70 11.96 -9.57
N MET A 596 -4.86 11.45 -9.15
CA MET A 596 -5.12 10.07 -8.78
C MET A 596 -6.59 9.73 -9.04
N PRO A 597 -6.93 8.44 -9.23
CA PRO A 597 -8.33 8.03 -9.26
C PRO A 597 -8.94 8.22 -7.87
N GLY A 598 -10.17 8.73 -7.77
CA GLY A 598 -10.76 9.01 -6.47
C GLY A 598 -12.17 9.58 -6.53
N THR A 599 -12.63 10.11 -5.41
CA THR A 599 -13.92 10.81 -5.29
C THR A 599 -13.67 12.27 -4.93
N VAL A 600 -14.33 13.17 -5.61
CA VAL A 600 -14.31 14.60 -5.26
C VAL A 600 -15.12 14.81 -4.00
N THR A 601 -14.47 15.22 -2.91
CA THR A 601 -15.13 15.44 -1.60
C THR A 601 -15.61 16.88 -1.42
N VAL A 602 -14.81 17.84 -1.90
CA VAL A 602 -15.07 19.27 -1.75
C VAL A 602 -14.82 19.98 -3.07
N VAL A 603 -15.73 20.84 -3.47
CA VAL A 603 -15.54 21.81 -4.55
C VAL A 603 -15.72 23.19 -3.95
N LYS A 604 -14.72 24.07 -4.11
CA LYS A 604 -14.64 25.39 -3.48
C LYS A 604 -14.88 26.56 -4.41
N VAL A 605 -15.05 26.29 -5.71
CA VAL A 605 -15.18 27.28 -6.78
C VAL A 605 -16.34 26.94 -7.70
N ALA A 606 -16.82 27.91 -8.44
CA ALA A 606 -17.81 27.77 -9.50
C ALA A 606 -17.24 28.30 -10.82
N VAL A 607 -17.87 27.92 -11.94
CA VAL A 607 -17.56 28.48 -13.26
C VAL A 607 -17.79 29.99 -13.24
N GLY A 608 -16.78 30.74 -13.69
CA GLY A 608 -16.77 32.20 -13.67
C GLY A 608 -16.04 32.84 -12.47
N ASP A 609 -15.66 32.04 -11.46
CA ASP A 609 -14.91 32.59 -10.31
C ASP A 609 -13.48 32.97 -10.71
N GLU A 610 -13.01 34.11 -10.17
CA GLU A 610 -11.61 34.53 -10.25
C GLU A 610 -10.79 33.78 -9.19
N VAL A 611 -9.64 33.25 -9.59
CA VAL A 611 -8.75 32.48 -8.73
C VAL A 611 -7.32 33.01 -8.79
N THR A 612 -6.60 32.86 -7.68
CA THR A 612 -5.18 33.22 -7.58
C THR A 612 -4.30 31.97 -7.70
N ALA A 613 -3.04 32.13 -8.10
CA ALA A 613 -2.08 31.02 -8.14
C ALA A 613 -1.97 30.34 -6.75
N GLY A 614 -2.05 29.01 -6.73
CA GLY A 614 -2.01 28.21 -5.51
C GLY A 614 -3.33 28.14 -4.72
N GLN A 615 -4.39 28.84 -5.17
CA GLN A 615 -5.70 28.75 -4.51
C GLN A 615 -6.28 27.35 -4.65
N SER A 616 -6.73 26.75 -3.53
CA SER A 616 -7.40 25.45 -3.49
C SER A 616 -8.76 25.54 -4.19
N LEU A 617 -8.97 24.71 -5.21
CA LEU A 617 -10.19 24.66 -6.02
C LEU A 617 -11.11 23.53 -5.60
N LEU A 618 -10.55 22.35 -5.43
CA LEU A 618 -11.30 21.16 -5.06
C LEU A 618 -10.38 20.15 -4.33
N VAL A 619 -10.99 19.15 -3.69
CA VAL A 619 -10.28 18.07 -3.00
C VAL A 619 -10.74 16.75 -3.58
N VAL A 620 -9.77 15.91 -3.97
CA VAL A 620 -9.99 14.53 -4.39
C VAL A 620 -9.54 13.63 -3.26
N GLU A 621 -10.39 12.70 -2.84
CA GLU A 621 -10.07 11.67 -1.84
C GLU A 621 -9.95 10.32 -2.54
N ALA A 622 -8.89 9.57 -2.20
CA ALA A 622 -8.71 8.18 -2.60
C ALA A 622 -8.02 7.42 -1.48
N MET A 623 -8.48 6.23 -1.14
CA MET A 623 -7.81 5.31 -0.21
C MET A 623 -7.37 5.99 1.10
N LYS A 624 -8.26 6.83 1.69
CA LYS A 624 -8.03 7.63 2.92
C LYS A 624 -7.00 8.76 2.78
N MET A 625 -6.56 9.08 1.56
CA MET A 625 -5.69 10.22 1.27
C MET A 625 -6.50 11.33 0.60
N GLU A 626 -6.35 12.55 1.09
CA GLU A 626 -6.93 13.75 0.48
C GLU A 626 -5.85 14.49 -0.32
N HIS A 627 -6.17 14.86 -1.55
CA HIS A 627 -5.31 15.68 -2.39
C HIS A 627 -6.02 16.96 -2.80
N VAL A 628 -5.38 18.08 -2.50
CA VAL A 628 -5.90 19.41 -2.87
C VAL A 628 -5.46 19.75 -4.28
N VAL A 629 -6.40 19.97 -5.18
CA VAL A 629 -6.15 20.50 -6.51
C VAL A 629 -6.23 22.01 -6.46
N SER A 630 -5.14 22.69 -6.84
CA SER A 630 -4.98 24.13 -6.75
C SER A 630 -4.79 24.76 -8.12
N ALA A 631 -5.15 26.05 -8.25
CA ALA A 631 -4.94 26.83 -9.46
C ALA A 631 -3.44 26.97 -9.78
N PRO A 632 -2.97 26.70 -11.00
CA PRO A 632 -1.56 26.82 -11.37
C PRO A 632 -1.13 28.27 -11.54
N HIS A 633 -2.05 29.13 -11.92
CA HIS A 633 -1.87 30.57 -12.10
C HIS A 633 -3.14 31.35 -11.73
N ALA A 634 -3.05 32.65 -11.66
CA ALA A 634 -4.21 33.52 -11.53
C ALA A 634 -5.04 33.52 -12.84
N GLY A 635 -6.35 33.45 -12.72
CA GLY A 635 -7.25 33.40 -13.86
C GLY A 635 -8.71 33.25 -13.49
N THR A 636 -9.54 32.83 -14.45
CA THR A 636 -10.95 32.58 -14.26
C THR A 636 -11.26 31.10 -14.50
N VAL A 637 -12.10 30.49 -13.70
CA VAL A 637 -12.59 29.12 -13.90
C VAL A 637 -13.48 29.11 -15.13
N ALA A 638 -12.96 28.58 -16.25
CA ALA A 638 -13.69 28.52 -17.51
C ALA A 638 -14.65 27.33 -17.57
N GLU A 639 -14.20 26.17 -17.07
CA GLU A 639 -14.96 24.92 -17.02
C GLU A 639 -14.74 24.22 -15.69
N LEU A 640 -15.78 23.51 -15.22
CA LEU A 640 -15.74 22.70 -14.00
C LEU A 640 -16.63 21.47 -14.23
N ASP A 641 -15.98 20.32 -14.47
CA ASP A 641 -16.65 19.09 -14.93
C ASP A 641 -17.00 18.13 -13.79
N VAL A 642 -16.83 18.56 -12.53
CA VAL A 642 -17.05 17.72 -11.37
C VAL A 642 -17.84 18.41 -10.27
N THR A 643 -18.55 17.60 -9.49
CA THR A 643 -19.30 18.01 -8.29
C THR A 643 -18.89 17.16 -7.09
N PRO A 644 -19.17 17.59 -5.85
CA PRO A 644 -18.97 16.73 -4.68
C PRO A 644 -19.70 15.38 -4.86
N GLY A 645 -18.97 14.27 -4.64
CA GLY A 645 -19.43 12.90 -4.88
C GLY A 645 -19.09 12.34 -6.27
N SER A 646 -18.58 13.14 -7.21
CA SER A 646 -18.12 12.64 -8.52
C SER A 646 -16.93 11.71 -8.35
N THR A 647 -16.99 10.52 -8.97
CA THR A 647 -15.83 9.63 -9.11
C THR A 647 -15.02 10.04 -10.32
N VAL A 648 -13.71 10.14 -10.18
CA VAL A 648 -12.78 10.58 -11.22
C VAL A 648 -11.69 9.54 -11.47
N ALA A 649 -11.32 9.39 -12.75
CA ALA A 649 -10.19 8.57 -13.15
C ALA A 649 -8.89 9.38 -13.11
N MET A 650 -7.74 8.71 -13.07
CA MET A 650 -6.43 9.37 -13.21
C MET A 650 -6.37 10.14 -14.53
N ASP A 651 -5.78 11.34 -14.48
CA ASP A 651 -5.62 12.26 -15.61
C ASP A 651 -6.96 12.77 -16.24
N GLN A 652 -8.10 12.48 -15.63
CA GLN A 652 -9.40 13.07 -16.03
C GLN A 652 -9.39 14.57 -15.79
N VAL A 653 -9.85 15.35 -16.76
CA VAL A 653 -9.99 16.81 -16.61
C VAL A 653 -11.06 17.09 -15.55
N LEU A 654 -10.74 17.98 -14.61
CA LEU A 654 -11.60 18.40 -13.49
C LEU A 654 -12.09 19.82 -13.64
N ALA A 655 -11.21 20.71 -14.08
CA ALA A 655 -11.47 22.13 -14.29
C ALA A 655 -10.53 22.70 -15.34
N VAL A 656 -10.92 23.80 -15.94
CA VAL A 656 -10.10 24.58 -16.90
C VAL A 656 -9.98 26.00 -16.38
N ILE A 657 -8.75 26.51 -16.28
CA ILE A 657 -8.46 27.88 -15.82
C ILE A 657 -7.99 28.71 -17.02
N ALA A 658 -8.79 29.69 -17.42
CA ALA A 658 -8.39 30.68 -18.39
C ALA A 658 -7.50 31.74 -17.72
N PRO A 659 -6.34 32.11 -18.30
CA PRO A 659 -5.49 33.15 -17.73
C PRO A 659 -6.23 34.50 -17.66
N ALA A 660 -5.93 35.28 -16.62
CA ALA A 660 -6.44 36.63 -16.51
C ALA A 660 -6.03 37.43 -17.77
N ALA A 661 -6.98 38.08 -18.39
CA ALA A 661 -6.70 38.92 -19.57
C ALA A 661 -5.66 39.98 -19.16
N THR A 662 -4.45 39.89 -19.70
CA THR A 662 -3.44 40.94 -19.57
C THR A 662 -4.07 42.17 -20.22
N ALA A 663 -4.30 43.23 -19.41
CA ALA A 663 -4.73 44.52 -19.96
C ALA A 663 -3.70 44.94 -21.01
N ALA A 664 -4.10 44.89 -22.27
CA ALA A 664 -3.31 45.47 -23.35
C ALA A 664 -3.11 46.95 -23.01
N THR A 665 -1.89 47.32 -22.70
CA THR A 665 -1.49 48.75 -22.68
C THR A 665 -1.76 49.28 -24.07
N ALA A 666 -2.84 50.07 -24.17
CA ALA A 666 -3.05 50.94 -25.31
C ALA A 666 -1.92 52.02 -25.21
N GLU A 667 -0.86 51.79 -25.98
CA GLU A 667 0.01 52.92 -26.35
C GLU A 667 -0.79 53.70 -27.42
N GLU A 668 -1.33 54.85 -26.96
CA GLU A 668 -1.84 55.89 -27.82
C GLU A 668 -0.69 56.45 -28.67
N ASP A 669 -0.79 56.32 -29.99
CA ASP A 669 -0.07 57.14 -30.96
C ASP A 669 -0.43 58.60 -30.71
N GLN A 670 0.52 59.44 -30.38
CA GLN A 670 0.57 60.88 -30.64
C GLN A 670 1.84 61.27 -31.40
#